data_e0fe0e655fe057d0c50802f476c90c40
#
_entry.id   e0fe0e655fe057d0c50802f476c90c40
#
_cell.length_a   1.000
_cell.length_b   1.000
_cell.length_c   1.000
_cell.angle_alpha   90.00
_cell.angle_beta   90.00
_cell.angle_gamma   90.00
#
_symmetry.space_group_name_H-M   'P 1'
#
loop_
_entity.id
_entity.type
_entity.pdbx_description
1 polymer ?
#
loop_
_entity_poly.entity_id
_entity_poly.type
_entity_poly.pdbx_seq_one_letter_code
_entity_poly.pdbx_strand_id
1 'polypeptide(L)'
;MNSILQLKGTFESKKNNNIPGFPNLPTKCGVSSVHIKKLINELSLVLKKWERDTLIDGALVSVHYIQVVAKSNRIKSIFEVNSQIDSNASIRGSKFEQIDDKINHVFTHYVDLQIIRNAIEKLNICHDLIVEKFNGRITHDEIKDIINNRNNFQFNNIKLSKFLQLIVDCFYVARFGVDEDVSELKEEAIITIYKTKFRTGELLRKIGINISESKIIDETTISLLPAELETLKLKAPYLIAMEIKDLSEISLDDIDLVDSNVVTIPKPTNEPTIGVIDTLFYKDVYFTDWVDYIPMVEKNILETTTTNDYKHGTSVTSLIVDGPSINPDLDDGCGRFKVRHFGVATGGRFSSFTILKQIREIIANNTDIKVWNLSLGSVLEIHQNFISPEAAEIDRIQCEYDVVFVVAGTNKPRDVVGKMKIGAPADSLNSIVVNAVTHDKEPTSYHRVGPVLSFFHKPDVSYYGGDTGQPIRVCTPTGEGYVCGTSFAAPWITRKIAYLIHNMGFSREVAKALIIDSAAGWDRQDDMSHSIGYGVVPIKIEDIVKSPNDEIRFIMTGVVEKYETYTYNIPVPVSNDKQPFFAKATLCYFPRCSRNQGVDYTDTEMDIHFGRIKETPKGVQIVDINENIQDERGQVGVYEGPARNLYRKWDNIKHISEKVKERKIPKMKYGIGNWGLSIKTKERLTKKIDKEMPFGLVITLKEMFGQNRIDDFIKLCMARGWIVNRIDIDHRIDVYNKAEEEVHFD
;
A
#
# COMPACT_ATOMS: atom_id res chain seq x y z
N MET A 1 -22.30 -22.00 13.55
CA MET A 1 -21.14 -21.11 13.27
C MET A 1 -20.79 -20.34 14.53
N ASN A 2 -19.53 -19.98 14.73
CA ASN A 2 -19.06 -19.17 15.84
C ASN A 2 -19.07 -17.68 15.48
N SER A 3 -19.57 -16.82 16.37
CA SER A 3 -19.44 -15.36 16.21
C SER A 3 -17.99 -14.94 16.36
N ILE A 4 -17.56 -13.92 15.61
CA ILE A 4 -16.25 -13.32 15.79
C ILE A 4 -16.14 -12.68 17.18
N LEU A 5 -14.98 -12.76 17.81
CA LEU A 5 -14.72 -12.16 19.11
C LEU A 5 -13.92 -10.87 18.98
N GLN A 6 -14.22 -9.87 19.77
CA GLN A 6 -13.36 -8.72 19.97
C GLN A 6 -12.61 -8.86 21.29
N LEU A 7 -11.29 -8.93 21.24
CA LEU A 7 -10.44 -8.95 22.41
C LEU A 7 -9.92 -7.54 22.69
N LYS A 8 -10.27 -6.99 23.85
CA LYS A 8 -9.75 -5.71 24.35
C LYS A 8 -8.83 -5.98 25.52
N GLY A 9 -7.59 -5.55 25.40
CA GLY A 9 -6.55 -5.70 26.43
C GLY A 9 -5.43 -4.69 26.22
N THR A 10 -4.39 -4.78 27.03
CA THR A 10 -3.23 -3.88 26.96
C THR A 10 -2.12 -4.51 26.14
N PHE A 11 -1.49 -3.68 25.31
CA PHE A 11 -0.22 -3.99 24.68
C PHE A 11 0.91 -3.32 25.46
N GLU A 12 2.02 -4.03 25.54
CA GLU A 12 3.27 -3.49 26.04
C GLU A 12 4.12 -2.97 24.88
N SER A 13 4.96 -2.00 25.14
CA SER A 13 5.91 -1.47 24.17
C SER A 13 7.35 -1.68 24.61
N LYS A 14 8.22 -1.93 23.65
CA LYS A 14 9.65 -2.11 23.88
C LYS A 14 10.45 -1.20 22.97
N LYS A 15 11.41 -0.48 23.53
CA LYS A 15 12.35 0.34 22.76
C LYS A 15 13.52 -0.52 22.27
N ASN A 16 14.04 -0.17 21.09
CA ASN A 16 15.26 -0.80 20.60
C ASN A 16 16.46 -0.26 21.39
N ASN A 17 17.03 -1.09 22.24
CA ASN A 17 18.23 -0.76 23.02
C ASN A 17 19.50 -1.33 22.36
N ASN A 18 19.44 -1.87 21.15
CA ASN A 18 20.61 -2.38 20.46
C ASN A 18 21.54 -1.23 20.10
N ILE A 19 22.72 -1.21 20.69
CA ILE A 19 23.81 -0.32 20.27
C ILE A 19 24.35 -0.90 18.95
N PRO A 20 24.32 -0.13 17.85
CA PRO A 20 24.86 -0.60 16.59
C PRO A 20 26.33 -0.98 16.75
N GLY A 21 26.69 -2.18 16.30
CA GLY A 21 28.09 -2.58 16.21
C GLY A 21 28.86 -1.75 15.18
N PHE A 22 30.18 -1.93 15.12
CA PHE A 22 30.99 -1.33 14.07
C PHE A 22 30.54 -1.84 12.70
N PRO A 23 30.45 -0.96 11.68
CA PRO A 23 30.13 -1.38 10.33
C PRO A 23 31.20 -2.33 9.78
N ASN A 24 30.79 -3.38 9.09
CA ASN A 24 31.65 -4.33 8.42
C ASN A 24 31.09 -4.70 7.05
N LEU A 25 31.94 -5.21 6.17
CA LEU A 25 31.57 -5.75 4.86
C LEU A 25 30.86 -7.11 5.01
N PRO A 26 30.06 -7.53 4.03
CA PRO A 26 29.59 -8.91 3.99
C PRO A 26 30.76 -9.90 3.93
N THR A 27 30.56 -11.11 4.48
CA THR A 27 31.58 -12.17 4.53
C THR A 27 32.16 -12.44 3.13
N LYS A 28 33.48 -12.60 3.03
CA LYS A 28 34.26 -12.83 1.80
C LYS A 28 34.25 -11.64 0.82
N CYS A 29 33.69 -10.49 1.19
CA CYS A 29 33.70 -9.29 0.35
C CYS A 29 34.87 -8.36 0.68
N GLY A 30 35.16 -7.45 -0.22
CA GLY A 30 36.21 -6.44 -0.07
C GLY A 30 36.02 -5.26 -1.02
N VAL A 31 36.67 -4.14 -0.72
CA VAL A 31 36.66 -2.91 -1.53
C VAL A 31 38.08 -2.63 -2.02
N SER A 32 38.23 -2.39 -3.34
CA SER A 32 39.53 -2.06 -3.96
C SER A 32 39.72 -0.54 -4.04
N SER A 33 40.99 -0.11 -3.99
CA SER A 33 41.38 1.28 -4.25
C SER A 33 40.96 1.74 -5.64
N VAL A 34 41.02 0.83 -6.64
CA VAL A 34 40.57 1.11 -8.02
C VAL A 34 39.09 1.51 -8.06
N HIS A 35 38.25 0.79 -7.32
CA HIS A 35 36.82 1.12 -7.22
C HIS A 35 36.60 2.48 -6.57
N ILE A 36 37.29 2.77 -5.46
CA ILE A 36 37.15 4.08 -4.79
C ILE A 36 37.65 5.19 -5.74
N LYS A 37 38.74 4.99 -6.49
CA LYS A 37 39.23 5.96 -7.47
C LYS A 37 38.22 6.24 -8.58
N LYS A 38 37.49 5.19 -9.03
CA LYS A 38 36.37 5.34 -9.97
C LYS A 38 35.29 6.25 -9.39
N LEU A 39 34.84 5.99 -8.14
CA LEU A 39 33.83 6.80 -7.47
C LEU A 39 34.26 8.27 -7.29
N ILE A 40 35.53 8.52 -6.97
CA ILE A 40 36.10 9.87 -6.88
C ILE A 40 36.03 10.60 -8.24
N ASN A 41 36.40 9.93 -9.31
CA ASN A 41 36.35 10.50 -10.64
C ASN A 41 34.92 10.85 -11.07
N GLU A 42 33.96 9.97 -10.80
CA GLU A 42 32.54 10.18 -11.10
C GLU A 42 31.98 11.36 -10.31
N LEU A 43 32.22 11.46 -8.99
CA LEU A 43 31.82 12.61 -8.18
C LEU A 43 32.49 13.92 -8.66
N SER A 44 33.71 13.85 -9.12
CA SER A 44 34.43 15.02 -9.68
C SER A 44 33.78 15.51 -10.98
N LEU A 45 33.30 14.59 -11.83
CA LEU A 45 32.53 14.94 -13.03
C LEU A 45 31.16 15.55 -12.67
N VAL A 46 30.44 14.97 -11.69
CA VAL A 46 29.18 15.51 -11.18
C VAL A 46 29.39 16.93 -10.62
N LEU A 47 30.43 17.14 -9.80
CA LEU A 47 30.77 18.46 -9.27
C LEU A 47 31.01 19.49 -10.37
N LYS A 48 31.83 19.15 -11.38
CA LYS A 48 32.11 20.04 -12.53
C LYS A 48 30.87 20.39 -13.34
N LYS A 49 29.92 19.47 -13.49
CA LYS A 49 28.61 19.73 -14.13
C LYS A 49 27.85 20.79 -13.35
N TRP A 50 27.69 20.59 -12.04
CA TRP A 50 26.88 21.47 -11.20
C TRP A 50 27.57 22.82 -10.86
N GLU A 51 28.88 22.93 -10.94
CA GLU A 51 29.59 24.23 -10.87
C GLU A 51 29.29 25.13 -12.08
N ARG A 52 28.87 24.54 -13.22
CA ARG A 52 28.48 25.28 -14.43
C ARG A 52 26.98 25.57 -14.48
N ASP A 53 26.17 24.73 -13.84
CA ASP A 53 24.72 24.88 -13.79
C ASP A 53 24.33 25.57 -12.49
N THR A 54 23.83 26.82 -12.60
CA THR A 54 23.44 27.67 -11.48
C THR A 54 21.95 27.68 -11.21
N LEU A 55 21.16 26.84 -11.91
CA LEU A 55 19.70 26.87 -11.86
C LEU A 55 19.16 26.49 -10.46
N ILE A 56 19.71 25.46 -9.83
CA ILE A 56 19.14 24.87 -8.61
C ILE A 56 19.89 25.16 -7.29
N ASP A 57 20.97 25.93 -7.31
CA ASP A 57 21.78 26.23 -6.13
C ASP A 57 22.09 24.97 -5.28
N GLY A 58 22.70 23.98 -5.89
CA GLY A 58 23.02 22.68 -5.32
C GLY A 58 23.20 21.65 -6.43
N ALA A 59 23.22 20.37 -6.06
CA ALA A 59 23.43 19.28 -6.98
C ALA A 59 22.40 18.17 -6.80
N LEU A 60 21.81 17.68 -7.88
CA LEU A 60 21.13 16.39 -7.93
C LEU A 60 22.16 15.32 -8.28
N VAL A 61 22.32 14.32 -7.43
CA VAL A 61 23.29 13.24 -7.60
C VAL A 61 22.59 11.90 -7.54
N SER A 62 22.66 11.14 -8.62
CA SER A 62 22.14 9.78 -8.67
C SER A 62 23.19 8.81 -8.12
N VAL A 63 22.81 8.07 -7.10
CA VAL A 63 23.61 7.04 -6.42
C VAL A 63 23.07 5.67 -6.83
N HIS A 64 23.81 4.98 -7.68
CA HIS A 64 23.45 3.64 -8.16
C HIS A 64 24.08 2.59 -7.26
N TYR A 65 23.26 1.72 -6.70
CA TYR A 65 23.69 0.64 -5.82
C TYR A 65 23.87 -0.66 -6.60
N ILE A 66 24.72 -1.56 -6.08
CA ILE A 66 24.97 -2.88 -6.69
C ILE A 66 23.78 -3.84 -6.60
N GLN A 67 22.76 -3.48 -5.80
CA GLN A 67 21.56 -4.30 -5.55
C GLN A 67 20.47 -3.44 -4.90
N VAL A 68 19.28 -4.00 -4.69
CA VAL A 68 18.27 -3.37 -3.82
C VAL A 68 18.77 -3.36 -2.38
N VAL A 69 18.91 -2.17 -1.79
CA VAL A 69 19.53 -2.01 -0.46
C VAL A 69 18.51 -1.70 0.63
N ALA A 70 18.70 -2.36 1.78
CA ALA A 70 18.00 -2.01 3.00
C ALA A 70 18.42 -0.62 3.50
N LYS A 71 17.59 0.02 4.33
CA LYS A 71 17.90 1.34 4.92
C LYS A 71 19.26 1.37 5.61
N SER A 72 19.63 0.29 6.30
CA SER A 72 20.92 0.15 7.01
C SER A 72 22.14 0.18 6.09
N ASN A 73 21.96 -0.18 4.82
CA ASN A 73 23.04 -0.30 3.82
C ASN A 73 23.09 0.86 2.83
N ARG A 74 22.25 1.90 3.04
CA ARG A 74 22.34 3.15 2.29
C ARG A 74 23.56 3.93 2.75
N ILE A 75 24.10 4.79 1.87
CA ILE A 75 25.22 5.65 2.23
C ILE A 75 24.89 6.49 3.48
N LYS A 76 25.83 6.56 4.42
CA LYS A 76 25.68 7.32 5.65
C LYS A 76 26.74 8.40 5.81
N SER A 77 27.91 8.18 5.25
CA SER A 77 29.08 8.99 5.49
C SER A 77 29.55 9.79 4.30
N ILE A 78 29.25 9.34 3.07
CA ILE A 78 29.68 10.03 1.84
C ILE A 78 29.06 11.44 1.80
N PHE A 79 27.73 11.55 1.90
CA PHE A 79 26.99 12.84 1.84
C PHE A 79 26.58 13.36 3.23
N GLU A 80 27.36 13.07 4.25
CA GLU A 80 27.08 13.58 5.58
C GLU A 80 27.28 15.10 5.67
N VAL A 81 26.26 15.80 6.16
CA VAL A 81 26.27 17.25 6.38
C VAL A 81 26.96 17.59 7.70
N ASN A 82 26.53 16.89 8.78
CA ASN A 82 27.14 16.93 10.11
C ASN A 82 26.75 15.64 10.86
N SER A 83 27.36 15.37 12.00
CA SER A 83 27.13 14.13 12.77
C SER A 83 25.69 13.93 13.27
N GLN A 84 24.83 14.94 13.16
CA GLN A 84 23.44 14.92 13.64
C GLN A 84 22.41 14.70 12.51
N ILE A 85 22.80 14.98 11.24
CA ILE A 85 21.88 14.88 10.08
C ILE A 85 22.26 13.64 9.28
N ASP A 86 21.34 12.67 9.24
CA ASP A 86 21.46 11.47 8.43
C ASP A 86 21.53 11.86 6.92
N SER A 87 22.43 11.26 6.17
CA SER A 87 22.53 11.41 4.70
C SER A 87 21.25 11.03 3.96
N ASN A 88 20.39 10.21 4.56
CA ASN A 88 19.05 9.92 4.01
C ASN A 88 18.16 11.18 3.91
N ALA A 89 18.44 12.25 4.69
CA ALA A 89 17.70 13.50 4.61
C ALA A 89 17.85 14.22 3.26
N SER A 90 18.89 13.93 2.50
CA SER A 90 19.14 14.49 1.17
C SER A 90 18.42 13.72 0.05
N ILE A 91 17.84 12.53 0.30
CA ILE A 91 17.12 11.74 -0.70
C ILE A 91 15.89 12.51 -1.18
N ARG A 92 15.73 12.60 -2.50
CA ARG A 92 14.61 13.26 -3.18
C ARG A 92 13.78 12.30 -4.03
N GLY A 93 14.31 11.13 -4.35
CA GLY A 93 13.61 10.09 -5.09
C GLY A 93 14.35 8.77 -5.08
N SER A 94 13.66 7.70 -5.41
CA SER A 94 14.25 6.39 -5.62
C SER A 94 13.56 5.66 -6.77
N LYS A 95 14.33 4.87 -7.51
CA LYS A 95 13.84 4.02 -8.59
C LYS A 95 14.60 2.71 -8.65
N PHE A 96 14.04 1.73 -9.33
CA PHE A 96 14.76 0.52 -9.72
C PHE A 96 15.30 0.67 -11.12
N GLU A 97 16.52 0.21 -11.31
CA GLU A 97 17.18 0.08 -12.60
C GLU A 97 17.48 -1.42 -12.83
N GLN A 98 17.04 -1.95 -13.96
CA GLN A 98 17.36 -3.32 -14.35
C GLN A 98 18.67 -3.31 -15.15
N ILE A 99 19.68 -4.00 -14.63
CA ILE A 99 20.96 -4.20 -15.29
C ILE A 99 21.12 -5.71 -15.44
N ASP A 100 21.13 -6.20 -16.68
CA ASP A 100 21.04 -7.62 -17.00
C ASP A 100 19.82 -8.25 -16.29
N ASP A 101 20.01 -9.35 -15.55
CA ASP A 101 18.96 -10.03 -14.80
C ASP A 101 18.79 -9.53 -13.35
N LYS A 102 19.45 -8.41 -12.97
CA LYS A 102 19.45 -7.89 -11.61
C LYS A 102 18.73 -6.57 -11.51
N ILE A 103 17.96 -6.43 -10.44
CA ILE A 103 17.33 -5.16 -10.08
C ILE A 103 18.23 -4.44 -9.09
N ASN A 104 18.63 -3.22 -9.44
CA ASN A 104 19.49 -2.35 -8.66
C ASN A 104 18.70 -1.14 -8.14
N HIS A 105 19.05 -0.63 -6.95
CA HIS A 105 18.47 0.58 -6.41
C HIS A 105 19.20 1.82 -6.90
N VAL A 106 18.48 2.85 -7.27
CA VAL A 106 19.03 4.19 -7.59
C VAL A 106 18.35 5.21 -6.70
N PHE A 107 19.13 5.99 -5.96
CA PHE A 107 18.63 7.11 -5.18
C PHE A 107 19.11 8.43 -5.75
N THR A 108 18.21 9.39 -5.92
CA THR A 108 18.57 10.76 -6.27
C THR A 108 18.66 11.59 -4.99
N HIS A 109 19.84 12.11 -4.72
CA HIS A 109 20.15 13.00 -3.61
C HIS A 109 20.22 14.45 -4.09
N TYR A 110 19.71 15.39 -3.27
CA TYR A 110 19.95 16.80 -3.46
C TYR A 110 20.87 17.30 -2.34
N VAL A 111 22.06 17.75 -2.73
CA VAL A 111 23.15 18.15 -1.82
C VAL A 111 23.80 19.47 -2.24
N ASP A 112 24.38 20.18 -1.28
CA ASP A 112 25.18 21.36 -1.56
C ASP A 112 26.51 20.96 -2.19
N LEU A 113 27.08 21.78 -3.10
CA LEU A 113 28.35 21.50 -3.77
C LEU A 113 29.50 21.26 -2.81
N GLN A 114 29.49 21.92 -1.66
CA GLN A 114 30.49 21.73 -0.62
C GLN A 114 30.47 20.31 -0.04
N ILE A 115 29.31 19.69 0.05
CA ILE A 115 29.17 18.28 0.50
C ILE A 115 29.85 17.34 -0.47
N ILE A 116 29.73 17.59 -1.79
CA ILE A 116 30.42 16.80 -2.81
C ILE A 116 31.94 16.98 -2.72
N ARG A 117 32.44 18.19 -2.54
CA ARG A 117 33.88 18.45 -2.34
C ARG A 117 34.40 17.70 -1.11
N ASN A 118 33.69 17.79 0.02
CA ASN A 118 34.05 17.06 1.24
C ASN A 118 34.00 15.53 1.04
N ALA A 119 33.05 15.02 0.25
CA ALA A 119 32.97 13.61 -0.07
C ALA A 119 34.18 13.14 -0.89
N ILE A 120 34.57 13.91 -1.89
CA ILE A 120 35.77 13.63 -2.71
C ILE A 120 37.03 13.59 -1.85
N GLU A 121 37.20 14.56 -0.93
CA GLU A 121 38.32 14.61 0.00
C GLU A 121 38.38 13.39 0.91
N LYS A 122 37.26 13.03 1.57
CA LYS A 122 37.15 11.84 2.41
C LYS A 122 37.45 10.55 1.65
N LEU A 123 36.98 10.42 0.42
CA LEU A 123 37.25 9.25 -0.41
C LEU A 123 38.70 9.16 -0.86
N ASN A 124 39.38 10.28 -1.13
CA ASN A 124 40.83 10.30 -1.41
C ASN A 124 41.61 9.82 -0.16
N ILE A 125 41.28 10.28 1.05
CA ILE A 125 41.91 9.77 2.29
C ILE A 125 41.72 8.26 2.42
N CYS A 126 40.48 7.73 2.15
CA CYS A 126 40.25 6.29 2.17
C CYS A 126 41.05 5.54 1.11
N HIS A 127 41.11 6.07 -0.10
CA HIS A 127 41.91 5.50 -1.20
C HIS A 127 43.36 5.33 -0.80
N ASP A 128 43.98 6.41 -0.29
CA ASP A 128 45.40 6.41 0.07
C ASP A 128 45.71 5.45 1.21
N LEU A 129 44.84 5.40 2.24
CA LEU A 129 44.95 4.44 3.33
C LEU A 129 44.85 2.99 2.86
N ILE A 130 43.98 2.68 1.89
CA ILE A 130 43.86 1.32 1.35
C ILE A 130 45.10 0.95 0.53
N VAL A 131 45.66 1.88 -0.24
CA VAL A 131 46.91 1.64 -0.97
C VAL A 131 48.06 1.41 -0.02
N GLU A 132 48.21 2.27 1.01
CA GLU A 132 49.38 2.24 1.90
C GLU A 132 49.34 1.07 2.90
N LYS A 133 48.16 0.76 3.47
CA LYS A 133 48.06 -0.19 4.60
C LYS A 133 47.45 -1.54 4.24
N PHE A 134 46.76 -1.68 3.11
CA PHE A 134 46.00 -2.86 2.72
C PHE A 134 46.30 -3.34 1.30
N ASN A 135 47.47 -3.02 0.77
CA ASN A 135 47.93 -3.47 -0.58
C ASN A 135 46.88 -3.23 -1.69
N GLY A 136 46.14 -2.11 -1.61
CA GLY A 136 45.16 -1.71 -2.60
C GLY A 136 43.78 -2.36 -2.48
N ARG A 137 43.53 -3.17 -1.47
CA ARG A 137 42.20 -3.78 -1.20
C ARG A 137 42.01 -4.04 0.29
N ILE A 138 40.83 -3.68 0.84
CA ILE A 138 40.44 -3.98 2.20
C ILE A 138 39.28 -5.01 2.20
N THR A 139 39.38 -6.07 3.01
CA THR A 139 38.44 -7.21 3.08
C THR A 139 37.65 -7.24 4.36
N HIS A 140 36.60 -8.08 4.40
CA HIS A 140 35.82 -8.36 5.62
C HIS A 140 36.68 -8.77 6.80
N ASP A 141 37.66 -9.66 6.57
CA ASP A 141 38.50 -10.25 7.62
C ASP A 141 39.47 -9.20 8.17
N GLU A 142 40.07 -8.37 7.33
CA GLU A 142 40.92 -7.25 7.76
C GLU A 142 40.13 -6.23 8.58
N ILE A 143 38.88 -5.89 8.19
CA ILE A 143 38.00 -5.02 8.99
C ILE A 143 37.70 -5.66 10.34
N LYS A 144 37.42 -6.95 10.39
CA LYS A 144 37.18 -7.69 11.65
C LYS A 144 38.42 -7.65 12.55
N ASP A 145 39.60 -7.77 11.98
CA ASP A 145 40.87 -7.68 12.71
C ASP A 145 41.10 -6.27 13.26
N ILE A 146 40.84 -5.23 12.48
CA ILE A 146 40.87 -3.83 12.92
C ILE A 146 39.92 -3.58 14.10
N ILE A 147 38.70 -4.12 14.01
CA ILE A 147 37.67 -3.96 15.08
C ILE A 147 38.15 -4.65 16.38
N ASN A 148 38.76 -5.81 16.29
CA ASN A 148 39.24 -6.57 17.45
C ASN A 148 40.50 -5.94 18.08
N ASN A 149 41.38 -5.34 17.27
CA ASN A 149 42.68 -4.81 17.68
C ASN A 149 42.75 -3.27 17.56
N ARG A 150 41.67 -2.56 17.96
CA ARG A 150 41.47 -1.09 17.74
C ARG A 150 42.62 -0.22 18.19
N ASN A 151 43.31 -0.57 19.28
CA ASN A 151 44.40 0.21 19.83
C ASN A 151 45.65 0.24 18.94
N ASN A 152 45.75 -0.70 18.01
CA ASN A 152 46.91 -0.83 17.10
C ASN A 152 46.70 -0.07 15.77
N PHE A 153 45.46 0.42 15.52
CA PHE A 153 45.11 1.10 14.27
C PHE A 153 44.74 2.57 14.56
N GLN A 154 45.66 3.46 14.32
CA GLN A 154 45.41 4.91 14.34
C GLN A 154 45.55 5.47 12.93
N PHE A 155 44.53 6.19 12.51
CA PHE A 155 44.53 6.93 11.25
C PHE A 155 44.61 8.42 11.56
N ASN A 156 45.69 9.09 11.21
CA ASN A 156 45.96 10.49 11.58
C ASN A 156 44.92 11.47 11.00
N ASN A 157 44.31 11.16 9.85
CA ASN A 157 43.43 12.07 9.12
C ASN A 157 41.94 11.73 9.16
N ILE A 158 41.55 10.59 9.77
CA ILE A 158 40.16 10.16 9.83
C ILE A 158 39.91 9.27 11.05
N LYS A 159 38.75 9.44 11.72
CA LYS A 159 38.35 8.53 12.80
C LYS A 159 38.06 7.13 12.27
N LEU A 160 38.49 6.09 13.00
CA LEU A 160 38.30 4.69 12.61
C LEU A 160 36.85 4.35 12.24
N SER A 161 35.88 4.74 13.06
CA SER A 161 34.45 4.48 12.78
C SER A 161 33.99 5.12 11.48
N LYS A 162 34.53 6.29 11.14
CA LYS A 162 34.22 7.01 9.90
C LYS A 162 34.84 6.35 8.69
N PHE A 163 36.11 5.92 8.80
CA PHE A 163 36.78 5.16 7.77
C PHE A 163 36.00 3.87 7.44
N LEU A 164 35.67 3.06 8.45
CA LEU A 164 34.94 1.81 8.25
C LEU A 164 33.55 2.05 7.61
N GLN A 165 32.84 3.12 8.02
CA GLN A 165 31.56 3.45 7.43
C GLN A 165 31.68 3.87 5.96
N LEU A 166 32.72 4.65 5.59
CA LEU A 166 32.96 5.02 4.20
C LEU A 166 33.31 3.83 3.34
N ILE A 167 34.09 2.86 3.86
CA ILE A 167 34.38 1.61 3.15
C ILE A 167 33.12 0.81 2.88
N VAL A 168 32.22 0.70 3.86
CA VAL A 168 30.93 0.02 3.69
C VAL A 168 30.04 0.78 2.70
N ASP A 169 29.99 2.12 2.77
CA ASP A 169 29.26 2.94 1.80
C ASP A 169 29.78 2.69 0.37
N CYS A 170 31.11 2.70 0.16
CA CYS A 170 31.74 2.43 -1.12
C CYS A 170 31.44 1.01 -1.64
N PHE A 171 31.32 0.02 -0.76
CA PHE A 171 30.99 -1.35 -1.18
C PHE A 171 29.63 -1.45 -1.86
N TYR A 172 28.61 -0.77 -1.29
CA TYR A 172 27.27 -0.83 -1.84
C TYR A 172 27.03 0.06 -3.04
N VAL A 173 27.85 1.09 -3.26
CA VAL A 173 27.72 2.02 -4.40
C VAL A 173 28.43 1.49 -5.63
N ALA A 174 27.69 1.32 -6.73
CA ALA A 174 28.24 0.93 -8.03
C ALA A 174 28.82 2.11 -8.80
N ARG A 175 28.10 3.26 -8.80
CA ARG A 175 28.51 4.50 -9.51
C ARG A 175 27.75 5.71 -8.99
N PHE A 176 28.30 6.89 -9.25
CA PHE A 176 27.60 8.18 -9.15
C PHE A 176 27.34 8.76 -10.54
N GLY A 177 26.26 9.53 -10.65
CA GLY A 177 25.90 10.19 -11.90
C GLY A 177 24.87 11.31 -11.70
N VAL A 178 24.41 11.83 -12.82
CA VAL A 178 23.23 12.68 -12.91
C VAL A 178 22.31 12.02 -13.92
N ASP A 179 21.18 11.50 -13.46
CA ASP A 179 20.20 10.91 -14.35
C ASP A 179 19.34 12.02 -14.96
N GLU A 180 19.05 11.89 -16.24
CA GLU A 180 18.17 12.75 -17.01
C GLU A 180 17.03 11.87 -17.51
N ASP A 181 15.79 12.33 -17.35
CA ASP A 181 14.65 11.64 -17.94
C ASP A 181 14.56 12.00 -19.43
N VAL A 182 14.58 11.00 -20.28
CA VAL A 182 14.55 11.12 -21.75
C VAL A 182 13.25 10.52 -22.28
N SER A 183 12.11 10.81 -21.63
CA SER A 183 10.82 10.36 -22.14
C SER A 183 10.47 11.08 -23.44
N GLU A 184 9.77 10.39 -24.34
CA GLU A 184 9.34 10.93 -25.64
C GLU A 184 7.93 11.55 -25.59
N LEU A 185 7.33 11.71 -24.41
CA LEU A 185 5.97 12.26 -24.29
C LEU A 185 5.92 13.70 -24.81
N LYS A 186 4.99 13.98 -25.73
CA LYS A 186 4.80 15.29 -26.38
C LYS A 186 3.40 15.86 -26.16
N GLU A 187 2.63 15.26 -25.24
CA GLU A 187 1.27 15.65 -24.91
C GLU A 187 1.22 16.41 -23.58
N GLU A 188 0.05 16.92 -23.20
CA GLU A 188 -0.17 17.50 -21.88
C GLU A 188 0.13 16.43 -20.80
N ALA A 189 0.92 16.82 -19.80
CA ALA A 189 1.45 15.87 -18.84
C ALA A 189 1.45 16.39 -17.41
N ILE A 190 1.23 15.47 -16.47
CA ILE A 190 1.46 15.70 -15.05
C ILE A 190 2.90 15.34 -14.74
N ILE A 191 3.67 16.34 -14.35
CA ILE A 191 5.11 16.20 -14.08
C ILE A 191 5.35 16.30 -12.58
N THR A 192 6.18 15.39 -12.07
CA THR A 192 6.76 15.53 -10.73
C THR A 192 8.23 15.88 -10.87
N ILE A 193 8.65 16.97 -10.26
CA ILE A 193 10.05 17.40 -10.24
C ILE A 193 10.69 17.07 -8.89
N TYR A 194 12.01 16.90 -8.88
CA TYR A 194 12.75 16.74 -7.62
C TYR A 194 12.68 18.01 -6.76
N LYS A 195 12.42 17.84 -5.46
CA LYS A 195 12.39 18.95 -4.52
C LYS A 195 13.79 19.53 -4.31
N THR A 196 13.93 20.83 -4.60
CA THR A 196 15.15 21.60 -4.40
C THR A 196 14.98 22.63 -3.27
N LYS A 197 15.86 23.60 -3.15
CA LYS A 197 15.71 24.76 -2.25
C LYS A 197 14.66 25.76 -2.72
N PHE A 198 14.38 25.81 -4.04
CA PHE A 198 13.41 26.71 -4.64
C PHE A 198 12.01 26.10 -4.66
N ARG A 199 10.98 26.95 -4.60
CA ARG A 199 9.60 26.54 -4.87
C ARG A 199 9.45 26.20 -6.36
N THR A 200 8.62 25.23 -6.69
CA THR A 200 8.40 24.76 -8.06
C THR A 200 8.09 25.89 -9.05
N GLY A 201 7.13 26.77 -8.75
CA GLY A 201 6.79 27.88 -9.64
C GLY A 201 7.92 28.91 -9.80
N GLU A 202 8.78 29.09 -8.81
CA GLU A 202 9.96 29.95 -8.91
C GLU A 202 11.03 29.31 -9.81
N LEU A 203 11.27 28.02 -9.62
CA LEU A 203 12.23 27.25 -10.43
C LEU A 203 11.83 27.24 -11.90
N LEU A 204 10.56 27.01 -12.21
CA LEU A 204 10.05 27.01 -13.57
C LEU A 204 10.13 28.39 -14.23
N ARG A 205 9.88 29.47 -13.50
CA ARG A 205 10.07 30.84 -14.02
C ARG A 205 11.51 31.14 -14.41
N LYS A 206 12.50 30.61 -13.67
CA LYS A 206 13.92 30.75 -14.02
C LYS A 206 14.27 30.15 -15.41
N ILE A 207 13.58 29.11 -15.82
CA ILE A 207 13.76 28.48 -17.14
C ILE A 207 12.82 29.01 -18.22
N GLY A 208 11.97 30.00 -17.85
CA GLY A 208 11.06 30.68 -18.79
C GLY A 208 9.68 30.02 -18.90
N ILE A 209 9.29 29.18 -17.93
CA ILE A 209 7.95 28.55 -17.85
C ILE A 209 7.14 29.31 -16.80
N ASN A 210 6.07 29.98 -17.22
CA ASN A 210 5.15 30.70 -16.36
C ASN A 210 3.87 29.88 -16.18
N ILE A 211 3.71 29.22 -15.03
CA ILE A 211 2.51 28.45 -14.69
C ILE A 211 1.63 29.22 -13.69
N SER A 212 0.32 29.06 -13.83
CA SER A 212 -0.63 29.54 -12.82
C SER A 212 -0.65 28.59 -11.62
N GLU A 213 -1.02 29.09 -10.44
CA GLU A 213 -1.20 28.25 -9.24
C GLU A 213 -2.27 27.17 -9.45
N SER A 214 -3.22 27.39 -10.36
CA SER A 214 -4.23 26.40 -10.74
C SER A 214 -3.63 25.12 -11.35
N LYS A 215 -2.45 25.18 -11.95
CA LYS A 215 -1.72 24.05 -12.54
C LYS A 215 -0.80 23.33 -11.55
N ILE A 216 -0.79 23.71 -10.29
CA ILE A 216 0.03 23.10 -9.23
C ILE A 216 -0.86 22.19 -8.37
N ILE A 217 -0.53 20.91 -8.29
CA ILE A 217 -1.18 19.94 -7.41
C ILE A 217 -0.59 20.02 -6.00
N ASP A 218 0.73 19.95 -5.91
CA ASP A 218 1.49 20.00 -4.66
C ASP A 218 2.86 20.69 -4.89
N GLU A 219 3.72 20.71 -3.85
CA GLU A 219 5.04 21.35 -3.92
C GLU A 219 5.93 20.88 -5.08
N THR A 220 5.65 19.74 -5.71
CA THR A 220 6.53 19.11 -6.70
C THR A 220 5.79 18.62 -7.94
N THR A 221 4.46 18.54 -7.89
CA THR A 221 3.62 17.99 -8.96
C THR A 221 2.80 19.08 -9.65
N ILE A 222 2.94 19.13 -10.96
CA ILE A 222 2.37 20.19 -11.80
C ILE A 222 1.80 19.62 -13.11
N SER A 223 0.83 20.30 -13.71
CA SER A 223 0.40 20.03 -15.10
C SER A 223 1.09 20.98 -16.03
N LEU A 224 1.69 20.46 -17.11
CA LEU A 224 2.38 21.22 -18.16
C LEU A 224 1.77 20.96 -19.52
N LEU A 225 1.62 22.05 -20.30
CA LEU A 225 1.30 21.96 -21.71
C LEU A 225 2.48 21.41 -22.52
N PRO A 226 2.27 20.86 -23.73
CA PRO A 226 3.35 20.27 -24.54
C PRO A 226 4.55 21.19 -24.75
N ALA A 227 4.33 22.48 -25.02
CA ALA A 227 5.40 23.45 -25.24
C ALA A 227 6.19 23.78 -23.95
N GLU A 228 5.50 23.79 -22.79
CA GLU A 228 6.11 23.98 -21.48
C GLU A 228 6.96 22.77 -21.12
N LEU A 229 6.45 21.56 -21.37
CA LEU A 229 7.15 20.30 -21.17
C LEU A 229 8.41 20.21 -22.04
N GLU A 230 8.31 20.55 -23.32
CA GLU A 230 9.45 20.59 -24.22
C GLU A 230 10.53 21.56 -23.72
N THR A 231 10.11 22.73 -23.23
CA THR A 231 11.04 23.71 -22.64
C THR A 231 11.74 23.15 -21.38
N LEU A 232 11.02 22.45 -20.53
CA LEU A 232 11.58 21.81 -19.33
C LEU A 232 12.58 20.71 -19.71
N LYS A 233 12.23 19.85 -20.66
CA LYS A 233 13.11 18.78 -21.17
C LYS A 233 14.39 19.32 -21.81
N LEU A 234 14.29 20.41 -22.54
CA LEU A 234 15.44 21.03 -23.21
C LEU A 234 16.39 21.71 -22.20
N LYS A 235 15.86 22.41 -21.20
CA LYS A 235 16.66 23.24 -20.30
C LYS A 235 17.07 22.55 -19.00
N ALA A 236 16.24 21.66 -18.46
CA ALA A 236 16.46 21.06 -17.16
C ALA A 236 15.86 19.62 -17.04
N PRO A 237 16.22 18.69 -17.93
CA PRO A 237 15.68 17.31 -17.92
C PRO A 237 15.96 16.57 -16.61
N TYR A 238 17.05 16.91 -15.93
CA TYR A 238 17.46 16.35 -14.64
C TYR A 238 16.51 16.70 -13.47
N LEU A 239 15.61 17.67 -13.64
CA LEU A 239 14.60 17.99 -12.65
C LEU A 239 13.42 17.02 -12.65
N ILE A 240 13.17 16.34 -13.76
CA ILE A 240 12.01 15.46 -13.92
C ILE A 240 12.25 14.17 -13.14
N ALA A 241 11.44 13.97 -12.10
CA ALA A 241 11.41 12.73 -11.34
C ALA A 241 10.44 11.72 -11.96
N MET A 242 9.33 12.22 -12.53
CA MET A 242 8.29 11.41 -13.16
C MET A 242 7.47 12.25 -14.13
N GLU A 243 6.99 11.61 -15.19
CA GLU A 243 6.14 12.18 -16.23
C GLU A 243 5.01 11.21 -16.57
N ILE A 244 3.77 11.69 -16.57
CA ILE A 244 2.57 10.91 -16.90
C ILE A 244 1.65 11.77 -17.79
N LYS A 245 1.02 11.14 -18.80
CA LYS A 245 0.02 11.79 -19.66
C LYS A 245 -1.19 12.21 -18.82
N ASP A 246 -1.66 13.44 -18.95
CA ASP A 246 -2.80 13.96 -18.19
C ASP A 246 -4.14 13.40 -18.66
N LEU A 247 -4.33 13.24 -19.97
CA LEU A 247 -5.59 12.75 -20.52
C LEU A 247 -5.74 11.24 -20.35
N SER A 248 -6.77 10.83 -19.62
CA SER A 248 -7.17 9.44 -19.47
C SER A 248 -8.49 9.16 -20.19
N GLU A 249 -8.67 7.93 -20.63
CA GLU A 249 -9.91 7.43 -21.19
C GLU A 249 -10.54 6.44 -20.21
N ILE A 250 -11.85 6.58 -19.98
CA ILE A 250 -12.62 5.61 -19.20
C ILE A 250 -12.88 4.39 -20.12
N SER A 251 -12.54 3.21 -19.65
CA SER A 251 -13.02 1.97 -20.27
C SER A 251 -14.51 1.85 -19.96
N LEU A 252 -15.35 2.26 -20.89
CA LEU A 252 -16.80 2.05 -20.77
C LEU A 252 -17.09 0.58 -21.02
N ASP A 253 -17.72 -0.05 -20.05
CA ASP A 253 -18.17 -1.43 -20.15
C ASP A 253 -19.43 -1.49 -21.03
N ASP A 254 -19.61 -2.57 -21.78
CA ASP A 254 -20.81 -2.75 -22.60
C ASP A 254 -22.04 -2.93 -21.72
N ILE A 255 -23.09 -2.23 -22.08
CA ILE A 255 -24.39 -2.29 -21.41
C ILE A 255 -25.43 -2.74 -22.43
N ASP A 256 -25.90 -3.99 -22.27
CA ASP A 256 -27.05 -4.49 -23.01
C ASP A 256 -28.33 -4.07 -22.28
N LEU A 257 -29.29 -3.47 -22.99
CA LEU A 257 -30.55 -2.97 -22.45
C LEU A 257 -31.63 -4.05 -22.49
N VAL A 258 -32.45 -4.09 -21.44
CA VAL A 258 -33.64 -4.95 -21.34
C VAL A 258 -34.83 -4.10 -20.89
N ASP A 259 -36.02 -4.41 -21.38
CA ASP A 259 -37.27 -3.72 -21.00
C ASP A 259 -37.55 -3.89 -19.48
N SER A 260 -37.90 -2.78 -18.82
CA SER A 260 -37.99 -2.72 -17.36
C SER A 260 -39.38 -2.99 -16.81
N ASN A 261 -39.45 -3.81 -15.77
CA ASN A 261 -40.55 -3.78 -14.82
C ASN A 261 -40.39 -2.57 -13.88
N VAL A 262 -41.49 -1.90 -13.54
CA VAL A 262 -41.48 -0.82 -12.55
C VAL A 262 -41.14 -1.40 -11.18
N VAL A 263 -39.93 -1.14 -10.72
CA VAL A 263 -39.47 -1.53 -9.39
C VAL A 263 -39.70 -0.37 -8.43
N THR A 264 -40.23 -0.63 -7.25
CA THR A 264 -40.38 0.36 -6.16
C THR A 264 -39.66 -0.18 -4.93
N ILE A 265 -38.88 0.67 -4.25
CA ILE A 265 -38.21 0.34 -3.00
C ILE A 265 -38.65 1.30 -1.88
N PRO A 266 -38.56 0.90 -0.61
CA PRO A 266 -38.87 1.77 0.52
C PRO A 266 -38.05 3.06 0.49
N LYS A 267 -38.58 4.15 1.05
CA LYS A 267 -37.79 5.39 1.19
C LYS A 267 -36.70 5.23 2.22
N PRO A 268 -35.57 5.94 2.05
CA PRO A 268 -34.47 5.88 3.02
C PRO A 268 -34.90 6.48 4.37
N THR A 269 -34.32 5.93 5.43
CA THR A 269 -34.50 6.41 6.81
C THR A 269 -33.15 6.83 7.42
N ASN A 270 -32.54 5.99 8.23
CA ASN A 270 -31.29 6.26 8.94
C ASN A 270 -30.11 5.42 8.42
N GLU A 271 -30.23 4.87 7.22
CA GLU A 271 -29.18 4.05 6.63
C GLU A 271 -27.88 4.86 6.45
N PRO A 272 -26.72 4.20 6.60
CA PRO A 272 -25.43 4.85 6.39
C PRO A 272 -25.26 5.39 4.97
N THR A 273 -24.50 6.47 4.83
CA THR A 273 -24.19 7.08 3.54
C THR A 273 -22.83 6.64 3.03
N ILE A 274 -22.77 6.17 1.79
CA ILE A 274 -21.56 5.87 1.03
C ILE A 274 -21.30 7.00 0.04
N GLY A 275 -20.05 7.44 -0.08
CA GLY A 275 -19.63 8.38 -1.11
C GLY A 275 -19.33 7.65 -2.43
N VAL A 276 -19.82 8.17 -3.52
CA VAL A 276 -19.53 7.68 -4.89
C VAL A 276 -18.91 8.81 -5.70
N ILE A 277 -17.76 8.55 -6.29
CA ILE A 277 -17.09 9.46 -7.23
C ILE A 277 -17.02 8.73 -8.57
N ASP A 278 -17.82 9.21 -9.54
CA ASP A 278 -18.04 8.52 -10.82
C ASP A 278 -18.42 9.48 -11.94
N THR A 279 -18.90 8.98 -13.08
CA THR A 279 -19.58 9.75 -14.11
C THR A 279 -20.91 10.31 -13.58
N LEU A 280 -21.68 10.97 -14.41
CA LEU A 280 -22.93 11.61 -14.00
C LEU A 280 -23.96 10.58 -13.53
N PHE A 281 -24.90 11.02 -12.67
CA PHE A 281 -26.03 10.22 -12.19
C PHE A 281 -27.34 10.70 -12.78
N TYR A 282 -28.18 9.78 -13.29
CA TYR A 282 -29.47 10.07 -13.85
C TYR A 282 -30.56 10.03 -12.77
N LYS A 283 -31.28 11.15 -12.59
CA LYS A 283 -32.22 11.30 -11.47
C LYS A 283 -33.56 10.56 -11.65
N ASP A 284 -33.96 10.27 -12.89
CA ASP A 284 -35.26 9.65 -13.16
C ASP A 284 -35.14 8.11 -13.08
N VAL A 285 -34.66 7.59 -11.93
CA VAL A 285 -34.55 6.16 -11.63
C VAL A 285 -35.33 5.83 -10.34
N TYR A 286 -35.75 4.57 -10.19
CA TYR A 286 -36.61 4.12 -9.09
C TYR A 286 -36.01 4.32 -7.68
N PHE A 287 -34.70 4.40 -7.57
CA PHE A 287 -33.97 4.56 -6.29
C PHE A 287 -33.44 6.00 -6.06
N THR A 288 -33.94 6.97 -6.79
CA THR A 288 -33.43 8.35 -6.70
C THR A 288 -33.56 8.98 -5.31
N ASP A 289 -34.58 8.60 -4.52
CA ASP A 289 -34.74 9.07 -3.13
C ASP A 289 -33.57 8.68 -2.21
N TRP A 290 -32.76 7.67 -2.60
CA TRP A 290 -31.59 7.19 -1.87
C TRP A 290 -30.30 7.94 -2.22
N VAL A 291 -30.36 8.86 -3.19
CA VAL A 291 -29.17 9.47 -3.78
C VAL A 291 -29.17 10.98 -3.62
N ASP A 292 -28.21 11.51 -2.89
CA ASP A 292 -27.85 12.92 -2.87
C ASP A 292 -26.84 13.18 -4.00
N TYR A 293 -27.30 13.78 -5.12
CA TYR A 293 -26.49 13.93 -6.32
C TYR A 293 -25.95 15.34 -6.49
N ILE A 294 -24.62 15.46 -6.65
CA ILE A 294 -23.85 16.67 -6.81
C ILE A 294 -23.04 16.60 -8.11
N PRO A 295 -23.46 17.30 -9.19
CA PRO A 295 -22.64 17.38 -10.40
C PRO A 295 -21.46 18.34 -10.19
N MET A 296 -20.25 17.85 -10.49
CA MET A 296 -19.00 18.61 -10.39
C MET A 296 -18.46 19.04 -11.77
N VAL A 297 -19.15 18.66 -12.84
CA VAL A 297 -18.83 19.02 -14.22
C VAL A 297 -19.37 20.44 -14.51
N GLU A 298 -18.63 21.22 -15.31
CA GLU A 298 -19.02 22.58 -15.70
C GLU A 298 -20.38 22.63 -16.42
N LYS A 299 -21.13 23.71 -16.21
CA LYS A 299 -22.51 23.87 -16.78
C LYS A 299 -22.56 23.73 -18.30
N ASN A 300 -21.60 24.30 -19.00
CA ASN A 300 -21.50 24.24 -20.46
C ASN A 300 -21.32 22.79 -20.96
N ILE A 301 -20.62 21.94 -20.21
CA ILE A 301 -20.47 20.52 -20.52
C ILE A 301 -21.77 19.78 -20.20
N LEU A 302 -22.41 20.07 -19.05
CA LEU A 302 -23.70 19.47 -18.68
C LEU A 302 -24.81 19.70 -19.71
N GLU A 303 -24.83 20.88 -20.40
CA GLU A 303 -25.78 21.18 -21.44
C GLU A 303 -25.61 20.36 -22.72
N THR A 304 -24.46 19.71 -22.90
CA THR A 304 -24.13 18.88 -24.08
C THR A 304 -24.15 17.41 -23.80
N THR A 305 -24.49 16.99 -22.57
CA THR A 305 -24.48 15.60 -22.16
C THR A 305 -25.58 14.77 -22.84
N THR A 306 -25.28 13.52 -23.05
CA THR A 306 -26.18 12.49 -23.57
C THR A 306 -26.52 11.48 -22.51
N THR A 307 -27.49 10.61 -22.73
CA THR A 307 -27.85 9.51 -21.83
C THR A 307 -26.64 8.60 -21.51
N ASN A 308 -25.69 8.47 -22.43
CA ASN A 308 -24.48 7.67 -22.22
C ASN A 308 -23.59 8.19 -21.10
N ASP A 309 -23.54 9.52 -20.89
CA ASP A 309 -22.72 10.14 -19.85
C ASP A 309 -23.20 9.83 -18.44
N TYR A 310 -24.42 9.33 -18.29
CA TYR A 310 -25.07 8.97 -17.03
C TYR A 310 -25.08 7.46 -16.76
N LYS A 311 -24.81 6.62 -17.77
CA LYS A 311 -24.98 5.16 -17.65
C LYS A 311 -24.09 4.57 -16.57
N HIS A 312 -22.79 4.83 -16.60
CA HIS A 312 -21.83 4.19 -15.72
C HIS A 312 -22.08 4.57 -14.24
N GLY A 313 -22.14 5.86 -13.91
CA GLY A 313 -22.38 6.33 -12.55
C GLY A 313 -23.73 5.88 -11.98
N THR A 314 -24.78 5.85 -12.81
CA THR A 314 -26.11 5.34 -12.42
C THR A 314 -26.04 3.84 -12.12
N SER A 315 -25.38 3.05 -12.99
CA SER A 315 -25.22 1.60 -12.82
C SER A 315 -24.44 1.23 -11.56
N VAL A 316 -23.30 1.89 -11.32
CA VAL A 316 -22.50 1.71 -10.09
C VAL A 316 -23.32 2.03 -8.85
N THR A 317 -24.04 3.16 -8.87
CA THR A 317 -24.87 3.59 -7.75
C THR A 317 -26.03 2.63 -7.47
N SER A 318 -26.66 2.05 -8.52
CA SER A 318 -27.73 1.07 -8.36
C SER A 318 -27.28 -0.16 -7.57
N LEU A 319 -26.03 -0.64 -7.79
CA LEU A 319 -25.48 -1.77 -7.04
C LEU A 319 -25.24 -1.44 -5.57
N ILE A 320 -24.82 -0.20 -5.26
CA ILE A 320 -24.63 0.22 -3.87
C ILE A 320 -25.98 0.32 -3.15
N VAL A 321 -26.97 0.93 -3.78
CA VAL A 321 -28.29 1.13 -3.16
C VAL A 321 -29.07 -0.18 -3.05
N ASP A 322 -29.24 -0.90 -4.14
CA ASP A 322 -30.19 -2.02 -4.25
C ASP A 322 -29.65 -3.24 -5.04
N GLY A 323 -28.34 -3.40 -5.09
CA GLY A 323 -27.68 -4.49 -5.80
C GLY A 323 -28.25 -5.89 -5.50
N PRO A 324 -28.51 -6.27 -4.23
CA PRO A 324 -29.10 -7.56 -3.87
C PRO A 324 -30.49 -7.83 -4.48
N SER A 325 -31.34 -6.81 -4.60
CA SER A 325 -32.69 -7.00 -5.18
C SER A 325 -32.64 -7.31 -6.67
N ILE A 326 -31.71 -6.69 -7.38
CA ILE A 326 -31.53 -6.92 -8.84
C ILE A 326 -30.61 -8.11 -9.17
N ASN A 327 -29.78 -8.56 -8.21
CA ASN A 327 -28.91 -9.72 -8.30
C ASN A 327 -29.08 -10.64 -7.08
N PRO A 328 -30.16 -11.42 -6.96
CA PRO A 328 -30.45 -12.22 -5.76
C PRO A 328 -29.36 -13.25 -5.43
N ASP A 329 -28.66 -13.79 -6.42
CA ASP A 329 -27.56 -14.73 -6.22
C ASP A 329 -26.33 -14.09 -5.54
N LEU A 330 -26.23 -12.75 -5.58
CA LEU A 330 -25.20 -11.97 -4.95
C LEU A 330 -25.70 -11.20 -3.72
N ASP A 331 -26.86 -11.55 -3.18
CA ASP A 331 -27.37 -10.95 -1.97
C ASP A 331 -26.37 -11.09 -0.82
N ASP A 332 -25.80 -9.96 -0.40
CA ASP A 332 -24.72 -9.89 0.58
C ASP A 332 -25.21 -9.83 2.04
N GLY A 333 -26.50 -9.61 2.26
CA GLY A 333 -27.09 -9.45 3.58
C GLY A 333 -26.74 -8.12 4.27
N CYS A 334 -26.22 -7.14 3.55
CA CYS A 334 -25.81 -5.84 4.10
C CYS A 334 -26.97 -4.82 4.20
N GLY A 335 -28.13 -5.13 3.61
CA GLY A 335 -29.24 -4.16 3.48
C GLY A 335 -28.98 -3.10 2.43
N ARG A 336 -29.63 -1.95 2.53
CA ARG A 336 -29.46 -0.81 1.62
C ARG A 336 -28.60 0.28 2.21
N PHE A 337 -28.03 1.13 1.38
CA PHE A 337 -27.21 2.28 1.77
C PHE A 337 -27.65 3.53 1.03
N LYS A 338 -27.66 4.68 1.73
CA LYS A 338 -27.75 5.98 1.04
C LYS A 338 -26.45 6.26 0.31
N VAL A 339 -26.55 7.02 -0.77
CA VAL A 339 -25.41 7.43 -1.57
C VAL A 339 -25.34 8.94 -1.67
N ARG A 340 -24.14 9.52 -1.47
CA ARG A 340 -23.83 10.86 -1.93
C ARG A 340 -22.95 10.72 -3.17
N HIS A 341 -23.53 11.02 -4.34
CA HIS A 341 -22.92 10.81 -5.64
C HIS A 341 -22.34 12.09 -6.20
N PHE A 342 -21.05 12.10 -6.50
CA PHE A 342 -20.33 13.20 -7.14
C PHE A 342 -20.03 12.82 -8.58
N GLY A 343 -20.71 13.51 -9.52
CA GLY A 343 -20.48 13.32 -10.96
C GLY A 343 -19.31 14.19 -11.40
N VAL A 344 -18.11 13.61 -11.50
CA VAL A 344 -16.86 14.32 -11.80
C VAL A 344 -16.43 14.22 -13.26
N ALA A 345 -17.01 13.31 -14.02
CA ALA A 345 -16.67 13.06 -15.44
C ALA A 345 -17.92 12.79 -16.27
N THR A 346 -17.83 13.05 -17.58
CA THR A 346 -18.73 12.55 -18.61
C THR A 346 -18.13 11.27 -19.23
N GLY A 347 -18.91 10.56 -20.04
CA GLY A 347 -18.40 9.41 -20.79
C GLY A 347 -17.29 9.83 -21.75
N GLY A 348 -16.14 9.09 -21.77
CA GLY A 348 -15.05 9.35 -22.69
C GLY A 348 -13.76 9.82 -22.01
N ARG A 349 -13.20 10.94 -22.49
CA ARG A 349 -11.93 11.48 -22.01
C ARG A 349 -12.12 12.43 -20.83
N PHE A 350 -11.22 12.36 -19.86
CA PHE A 350 -11.17 13.28 -18.73
C PHE A 350 -9.74 13.67 -18.37
N SER A 351 -9.55 14.83 -17.76
CA SER A 351 -8.27 15.24 -17.21
C SER A 351 -8.10 14.64 -15.81
N SER A 352 -7.10 13.80 -15.64
CA SER A 352 -6.68 13.24 -14.35
C SER A 352 -6.39 14.34 -13.34
N PHE A 353 -5.78 15.42 -13.78
CA PHE A 353 -5.47 16.58 -12.95
C PHE A 353 -6.73 17.25 -12.36
N THR A 354 -7.77 17.43 -13.18
CA THR A 354 -9.04 18.02 -12.74
C THR A 354 -9.73 17.12 -11.71
N ILE A 355 -9.84 15.82 -11.99
CA ILE A 355 -10.45 14.84 -11.07
C ILE A 355 -9.70 14.80 -9.75
N LEU A 356 -8.38 14.84 -9.78
CA LEU A 356 -7.54 14.80 -8.59
C LEU A 356 -7.82 16.00 -7.66
N LYS A 357 -7.99 17.20 -8.21
CA LYS A 357 -8.39 18.39 -7.44
C LYS A 357 -9.80 18.24 -6.87
N GLN A 358 -10.75 17.75 -7.67
CA GLN A 358 -12.12 17.54 -7.25
C GLN A 358 -12.21 16.50 -6.11
N ILE A 359 -11.50 15.38 -6.18
CA ILE A 359 -11.45 14.37 -5.11
C ILE A 359 -11.05 15.02 -3.79
N ARG A 360 -9.99 15.84 -3.78
CA ARG A 360 -9.54 16.54 -2.57
C ARG A 360 -10.64 17.44 -1.98
N GLU A 361 -11.29 18.23 -2.84
CA GLU A 361 -12.37 19.12 -2.43
C GLU A 361 -13.58 18.35 -1.90
N ILE A 362 -13.99 17.29 -2.59
CA ILE A 362 -15.11 16.44 -2.21
C ILE A 362 -14.87 15.87 -0.81
N ILE A 363 -13.73 15.26 -0.56
CA ILE A 363 -13.45 14.62 0.74
C ILE A 363 -13.34 15.66 1.87
N ALA A 364 -12.68 16.78 1.63
CA ALA A 364 -12.52 17.82 2.63
C ALA A 364 -13.88 18.42 3.08
N ASN A 365 -14.86 18.48 2.17
CA ASN A 365 -16.19 19.01 2.43
C ASN A 365 -17.20 17.96 2.91
N ASN A 366 -16.84 16.65 2.94
CA ASN A 366 -17.75 15.55 3.27
C ASN A 366 -17.09 14.58 4.28
N THR A 367 -16.59 15.10 5.39
CA THR A 367 -15.86 14.34 6.42
C THR A 367 -16.76 13.38 7.23
N ASP A 368 -18.07 13.51 7.10
CA ASP A 368 -19.09 12.59 7.64
C ASP A 368 -19.07 11.24 6.92
N ILE A 369 -18.62 11.18 5.67
CA ILE A 369 -18.56 9.95 4.88
C ILE A 369 -17.24 9.23 5.11
N LYS A 370 -17.29 7.99 5.57
CA LYS A 370 -16.09 7.17 5.87
C LYS A 370 -15.71 6.20 4.76
N VAL A 371 -16.65 5.83 3.91
CA VAL A 371 -16.45 4.81 2.86
C VAL A 371 -16.76 5.41 1.50
N TRP A 372 -15.82 5.25 0.58
CA TRP A 372 -15.87 5.85 -0.76
C TRP A 372 -15.67 4.79 -1.84
N ASN A 373 -16.56 4.79 -2.85
CA ASN A 373 -16.41 4.00 -4.07
C ASN A 373 -15.84 4.87 -5.18
N LEU A 374 -14.78 4.37 -5.82
CA LEU A 374 -14.18 5.00 -7.00
C LEU A 374 -14.03 3.97 -8.11
N SER A 375 -14.94 4.01 -9.07
CA SER A 375 -14.96 3.08 -10.20
C SER A 375 -14.42 3.70 -11.50
N LEU A 376 -13.81 4.87 -11.43
CA LEU A 376 -13.09 5.50 -12.54
C LEU A 376 -11.65 5.01 -12.60
N GLY A 377 -11.18 4.68 -13.80
CA GLY A 377 -9.82 4.20 -13.98
C GLY A 377 -9.28 4.45 -15.38
N SER A 378 -7.95 4.58 -15.47
CA SER A 378 -7.24 4.80 -16.72
C SER A 378 -7.07 3.53 -17.53
N VAL A 379 -7.20 3.65 -18.86
CA VAL A 379 -6.83 2.58 -19.79
C VAL A 379 -5.33 2.37 -19.88
N LEU A 380 -4.52 3.37 -19.50
CA LEU A 380 -3.06 3.28 -19.51
C LEU A 380 -2.56 2.37 -18.37
N GLU A 381 -1.45 1.69 -18.61
CA GLU A 381 -0.78 0.90 -17.57
C GLU A 381 -0.03 1.79 -16.57
N ILE A 382 0.01 1.35 -15.31
CA ILE A 382 0.83 2.00 -14.27
C ILE A 382 2.32 1.87 -14.58
N HIS A 383 3.09 2.85 -14.09
CA HIS A 383 4.54 2.84 -14.21
C HIS A 383 5.19 1.91 -13.17
N GLN A 384 6.27 1.20 -13.56
CA GLN A 384 6.92 0.22 -12.67
C GLN A 384 7.69 0.83 -11.48
N ASN A 385 8.08 2.10 -11.55
CA ASN A 385 8.91 2.78 -10.53
C ASN A 385 8.16 3.87 -9.76
N PHE A 386 6.93 4.23 -10.16
CA PHE A 386 6.22 5.37 -9.62
C PHE A 386 4.74 5.07 -9.44
N ILE A 387 4.17 5.59 -8.37
CA ILE A 387 2.72 5.59 -8.13
C ILE A 387 2.09 6.73 -8.94
N SER A 388 0.92 6.51 -9.50
CA SER A 388 0.16 7.53 -10.20
C SER A 388 -0.19 8.73 -9.29
N PRO A 389 -0.34 9.94 -9.83
CA PRO A 389 -0.74 11.10 -9.03
C PRO A 389 -2.06 10.88 -8.30
N GLU A 390 -3.01 10.25 -8.97
CA GLU A 390 -4.36 9.95 -8.48
C GLU A 390 -4.28 9.00 -7.27
N ALA A 391 -3.55 7.90 -7.40
CA ALA A 391 -3.37 6.94 -6.32
C ALA A 391 -2.62 7.56 -5.12
N ALA A 392 -1.59 8.36 -5.38
CA ALA A 392 -0.83 9.02 -4.31
C ALA A 392 -1.67 10.04 -3.54
N GLU A 393 -2.55 10.77 -4.22
CA GLU A 393 -3.47 11.70 -3.57
C GLU A 393 -4.52 10.96 -2.74
N ILE A 394 -5.11 9.89 -3.27
CA ILE A 394 -6.05 9.03 -2.55
C ILE A 394 -5.39 8.42 -1.31
N ASP A 395 -4.14 7.94 -1.42
CA ASP A 395 -3.40 7.40 -0.27
C ASP A 395 -3.16 8.46 0.81
N ARG A 396 -2.84 9.70 0.40
CA ARG A 396 -2.67 10.84 1.31
C ARG A 396 -3.97 11.20 2.01
N ILE A 397 -5.07 11.31 1.25
CA ILE A 397 -6.41 11.64 1.75
C ILE A 397 -6.85 10.61 2.80
N GLN A 398 -6.65 9.32 2.54
CA GLN A 398 -7.00 8.26 3.49
C GLN A 398 -6.27 8.41 4.83
N CYS A 399 -5.01 8.84 4.82
CA CYS A 399 -4.28 9.12 6.05
C CYS A 399 -4.75 10.38 6.78
N GLU A 400 -5.15 11.41 6.03
CA GLU A 400 -5.50 12.73 6.59
C GLU A 400 -6.93 12.76 7.16
N TYR A 401 -7.90 12.13 6.49
CA TYR A 401 -9.33 12.23 6.81
C TYR A 401 -9.94 10.98 7.45
N ASP A 402 -9.14 9.95 7.72
CA ASP A 402 -9.60 8.68 8.30
C ASP A 402 -10.76 8.06 7.52
N VAL A 403 -10.60 7.98 6.21
CA VAL A 403 -11.55 7.37 5.26
C VAL A 403 -10.93 6.14 4.60
N VAL A 404 -11.75 5.33 3.94
CA VAL A 404 -11.31 4.20 3.11
C VAL A 404 -11.92 4.30 1.72
N PHE A 405 -11.08 4.11 0.70
CA PHE A 405 -11.50 3.99 -0.68
C PHE A 405 -11.54 2.54 -1.13
N VAL A 406 -12.59 2.17 -1.84
CA VAL A 406 -12.68 0.95 -2.62
C VAL A 406 -12.57 1.33 -4.09
N VAL A 407 -11.57 0.79 -4.78
CA VAL A 407 -11.18 1.20 -6.12
C VAL A 407 -11.28 0.02 -7.07
N ALA A 408 -11.85 0.24 -8.25
CA ALA A 408 -11.92 -0.78 -9.30
C ALA A 408 -10.54 -1.08 -9.89
N GLY A 409 -10.25 -2.35 -10.19
CA GLY A 409 -8.95 -2.83 -10.66
C GLY A 409 -8.59 -2.49 -12.11
N THR A 410 -9.47 -1.75 -12.80
CA THR A 410 -9.43 -1.37 -14.22
C THR A 410 -9.58 -2.53 -15.20
N ASN A 411 -10.10 -2.24 -16.39
CA ASN A 411 -10.40 -3.25 -17.40
C ASN A 411 -9.38 -3.20 -18.54
N LYS A 412 -9.06 -4.36 -19.08
CA LYS A 412 -8.23 -4.50 -20.28
C LYS A 412 -9.11 -4.27 -21.52
N PRO A 413 -8.72 -3.41 -22.47
CA PRO A 413 -9.40 -3.25 -23.73
C PRO A 413 -9.53 -4.59 -24.49
N ARG A 414 -10.64 -4.79 -25.21
CA ARG A 414 -10.94 -6.07 -25.89
C ARG A 414 -9.96 -6.45 -26.99
N ASP A 415 -9.35 -5.47 -27.64
CA ASP A 415 -8.37 -5.63 -28.71
C ASP A 415 -6.96 -5.99 -28.19
N VAL A 416 -6.72 -5.88 -26.88
CA VAL A 416 -5.42 -6.18 -26.27
C VAL A 416 -5.31 -7.66 -25.94
N VAL A 417 -4.34 -8.34 -26.54
CA VAL A 417 -4.02 -9.74 -26.28
C VAL A 417 -2.93 -9.84 -25.22
N GLY A 418 -3.09 -10.76 -24.26
CA GLY A 418 -2.12 -11.01 -23.20
C GLY A 418 -2.44 -10.30 -21.88
N LYS A 419 -1.47 -10.34 -20.95
CA LYS A 419 -1.60 -9.69 -19.63
C LYS A 419 -1.30 -8.20 -19.75
N MET A 420 -2.08 -7.39 -19.07
CA MET A 420 -1.92 -5.95 -18.97
C MET A 420 -1.87 -5.55 -17.49
N LYS A 421 -1.00 -4.62 -17.12
CA LYS A 421 -0.94 -4.11 -15.75
C LYS A 421 -2.16 -3.25 -15.44
N ILE A 422 -2.53 -3.20 -14.15
CA ILE A 422 -3.61 -2.30 -13.69
C ILE A 422 -3.33 -0.86 -14.09
N GLY A 423 -4.38 -0.05 -14.19
CA GLY A 423 -4.31 1.38 -14.50
C GLY A 423 -4.50 2.25 -13.25
N ALA A 424 -4.16 3.54 -13.35
CA ALA A 424 -4.46 4.50 -12.29
C ALA A 424 -6.00 4.63 -12.07
N PRO A 425 -6.47 4.81 -10.83
CA PRO A 425 -5.76 4.87 -9.56
C PRO A 425 -5.68 3.52 -8.82
N ALA A 426 -5.80 2.39 -9.49
CA ALA A 426 -5.77 1.05 -8.88
C ALA A 426 -4.38 0.68 -8.31
N ASP A 427 -3.37 1.54 -8.48
CA ASP A 427 -2.07 1.45 -7.83
C ASP A 427 -2.00 2.12 -6.45
N SER A 428 -3.13 2.61 -5.91
CA SER A 428 -3.22 3.10 -4.53
C SER A 428 -2.96 1.97 -3.53
N LEU A 429 -2.03 2.17 -2.59
CA LEU A 429 -1.68 1.15 -1.60
C LEU A 429 -2.65 1.12 -0.42
N ASN A 430 -3.14 2.27 0.02
CA ASN A 430 -4.07 2.34 1.15
C ASN A 430 -5.48 1.91 0.79
N SER A 431 -5.90 2.10 -0.47
CA SER A 431 -7.22 1.66 -0.95
C SER A 431 -7.37 0.14 -0.96
N ILE A 432 -8.61 -0.31 -0.99
CA ILE A 432 -8.96 -1.70 -1.30
C ILE A 432 -9.21 -1.78 -2.79
N VAL A 433 -8.28 -2.36 -3.53
CA VAL A 433 -8.40 -2.52 -4.99
C VAL A 433 -9.06 -3.85 -5.30
N VAL A 434 -10.15 -3.78 -6.08
CA VAL A 434 -11.03 -4.92 -6.36
C VAL A 434 -10.94 -5.30 -7.83
N ASN A 435 -10.52 -6.53 -8.10
CA ASN A 435 -10.59 -7.10 -9.44
C ASN A 435 -11.88 -7.93 -9.65
N ALA A 436 -12.15 -8.32 -10.88
CA ALA A 436 -13.34 -9.08 -11.22
C ALA A 436 -13.04 -10.57 -11.46
N VAL A 437 -13.95 -11.42 -11.00
CA VAL A 437 -13.95 -12.87 -11.27
C VAL A 437 -15.28 -13.31 -11.82
N THR A 438 -15.27 -14.47 -12.52
CA THR A 438 -16.45 -15.21 -12.96
C THR A 438 -17.15 -15.89 -11.77
N HIS A 439 -18.34 -16.48 -11.99
CA HIS A 439 -19.01 -17.29 -10.95
C HIS A 439 -18.19 -18.50 -10.48
N ASP A 440 -17.29 -19.03 -11.35
CA ASP A 440 -16.36 -20.11 -11.00
C ASP A 440 -15.12 -19.61 -10.24
N LYS A 441 -15.09 -18.33 -9.87
CA LYS A 441 -13.98 -17.66 -9.17
C LYS A 441 -12.68 -17.55 -9.96
N GLU A 442 -12.74 -17.74 -11.28
CA GLU A 442 -11.61 -17.53 -12.18
C GLU A 442 -11.52 -16.05 -12.59
N PRO A 443 -10.31 -15.53 -12.86
CA PRO A 443 -10.15 -14.16 -13.37
C PRO A 443 -10.95 -13.94 -14.66
N THR A 444 -11.67 -12.82 -14.76
CA THR A 444 -12.43 -12.47 -15.97
C THR A 444 -11.53 -12.24 -17.19
N SER A 445 -12.11 -12.27 -18.38
CA SER A 445 -11.40 -12.07 -19.66
C SER A 445 -10.72 -10.70 -19.77
N TYR A 446 -11.27 -9.70 -19.10
CA TYR A 446 -10.81 -8.31 -19.10
C TYR A 446 -9.96 -7.93 -17.87
N HIS A 447 -9.68 -8.85 -16.94
CA HIS A 447 -8.90 -8.53 -15.74
C HIS A 447 -7.49 -8.00 -16.10
N ARG A 448 -6.96 -7.14 -15.24
CA ARG A 448 -5.59 -6.64 -15.27
C ARG A 448 -4.81 -7.17 -14.07
N VAL A 449 -3.49 -7.07 -14.12
CA VAL A 449 -2.62 -7.72 -13.13
C VAL A 449 -1.65 -6.73 -12.47
N GLY A 450 -1.25 -7.03 -11.22
CA GLY A 450 -0.12 -6.40 -10.56
C GLY A 450 1.23 -6.96 -11.02
N PRO A 451 2.29 -6.76 -10.26
CA PRO A 451 2.39 -5.97 -9.04
C PRO A 451 2.55 -4.46 -9.29
N VAL A 452 2.34 -3.67 -8.23
CA VAL A 452 2.65 -2.23 -8.19
C VAL A 452 4.08 -2.03 -7.70
N LEU A 453 4.83 -1.09 -8.27
CA LEU A 453 6.24 -0.80 -7.94
C LEU A 453 7.13 -2.06 -7.95
N SER A 454 6.78 -3.04 -8.76
CA SER A 454 7.47 -4.34 -8.93
C SER A 454 7.39 -5.30 -7.73
N PHE A 455 6.76 -4.94 -6.61
CA PHE A 455 6.72 -5.80 -5.43
C PHE A 455 5.47 -5.65 -4.53
N PHE A 456 4.70 -4.57 -4.61
CA PHE A 456 3.43 -4.47 -3.88
C PHE A 456 2.34 -5.26 -4.60
N HIS A 457 1.62 -6.07 -3.84
CA HIS A 457 0.56 -6.89 -4.39
C HIS A 457 -0.73 -6.08 -4.58
N LYS A 458 -1.17 -5.98 -5.81
CA LYS A 458 -2.48 -5.48 -6.23
C LYS A 458 -2.99 -6.35 -7.40
N PRO A 459 -4.29 -6.55 -7.54
CA PRO A 459 -5.37 -6.06 -6.66
C PRO A 459 -5.26 -6.63 -5.24
N ASP A 460 -6.03 -6.08 -4.28
CA ASP A 460 -6.09 -6.64 -2.93
C ASP A 460 -6.99 -7.88 -2.87
N VAL A 461 -8.18 -7.77 -3.45
CA VAL A 461 -9.19 -8.84 -3.48
C VAL A 461 -9.90 -8.86 -4.83
N SER A 462 -10.70 -9.90 -5.03
CA SER A 462 -11.60 -10.00 -6.19
C SER A 462 -13.03 -10.27 -5.76
N TYR A 463 -13.97 -9.88 -6.64
CA TYR A 463 -15.39 -10.16 -6.49
C TYR A 463 -16.06 -10.35 -7.86
N TYR A 464 -17.32 -10.75 -7.86
CA TYR A 464 -18.09 -11.01 -9.07
C TYR A 464 -18.39 -9.70 -9.79
N GLY A 465 -17.81 -9.51 -10.98
CA GLY A 465 -17.97 -8.31 -11.81
C GLY A 465 -18.68 -8.60 -13.15
N GLY A 466 -19.15 -9.83 -13.33
CA GLY A 466 -19.70 -10.31 -14.59
C GLY A 466 -18.62 -10.68 -15.62
N ASP A 467 -18.97 -11.52 -16.58
CA ASP A 467 -18.19 -11.83 -17.79
C ASP A 467 -19.13 -12.26 -18.91
N THR A 468 -18.60 -12.57 -20.09
CA THR A 468 -19.36 -13.04 -21.25
C THR A 468 -20.22 -14.26 -20.87
N GLY A 469 -21.54 -14.13 -21.04
CA GLY A 469 -22.52 -15.17 -20.67
C GLY A 469 -23.03 -15.14 -19.24
N GLN A 470 -22.41 -14.36 -18.34
CA GLN A 470 -22.80 -14.22 -16.93
C GLN A 470 -22.65 -12.77 -16.47
N PRO A 471 -23.38 -11.80 -17.05
CA PRO A 471 -23.26 -10.39 -16.72
C PRO A 471 -23.93 -10.08 -15.36
N ILE A 472 -23.57 -8.92 -14.79
CA ILE A 472 -24.24 -8.34 -13.63
C ILE A 472 -25.43 -7.48 -14.09
N ARG A 473 -26.55 -7.58 -13.41
CA ARG A 473 -27.71 -6.72 -13.65
C ARG A 473 -27.56 -5.39 -12.89
N VAL A 474 -27.92 -4.30 -13.55
CA VAL A 474 -27.87 -2.94 -13.02
C VAL A 474 -29.07 -2.12 -13.46
N CYS A 475 -29.33 -1.00 -12.79
CA CYS A 475 -30.25 0.01 -13.30
C CYS A 475 -29.49 1.05 -14.11
N THR A 476 -29.96 1.36 -15.30
CA THR A 476 -29.44 2.37 -16.22
C THR A 476 -30.44 3.52 -16.38
N PRO A 477 -30.07 4.64 -17.01
CA PRO A 477 -31.03 5.73 -17.34
C PRO A 477 -32.24 5.28 -18.17
N THR A 478 -32.10 4.18 -18.91
CA THR A 478 -33.13 3.67 -19.82
C THR A 478 -33.82 2.39 -19.33
N GLY A 479 -33.53 1.97 -18.11
CA GLY A 479 -34.12 0.76 -17.50
C GLY A 479 -33.09 -0.22 -16.99
N GLU A 480 -33.45 -1.51 -16.90
CA GLU A 480 -32.51 -2.58 -16.51
C GLU A 480 -31.49 -2.83 -17.61
N GLY A 481 -30.25 -3.09 -17.22
CA GLY A 481 -29.16 -3.42 -18.14
C GLY A 481 -28.24 -4.50 -17.60
N TYR A 482 -27.45 -5.08 -18.49
CA TYR A 482 -26.44 -6.10 -18.19
C TYR A 482 -25.04 -5.54 -18.44
N VAL A 483 -24.15 -5.75 -17.48
CA VAL A 483 -22.81 -5.16 -17.50
C VAL A 483 -21.73 -6.17 -17.08
N CYS A 484 -20.50 -5.92 -17.53
CA CYS A 484 -19.29 -6.64 -17.11
C CYS A 484 -18.19 -5.62 -16.83
N GLY A 485 -17.47 -5.76 -15.72
CA GLY A 485 -16.37 -4.87 -15.40
C GLY A 485 -15.96 -4.86 -13.92
N THR A 486 -14.71 -4.48 -13.66
CA THR A 486 -14.22 -4.27 -12.29
C THR A 486 -14.98 -3.14 -11.57
N SER A 487 -15.53 -2.19 -12.34
CA SER A 487 -16.40 -1.11 -11.85
C SER A 487 -17.66 -1.64 -11.17
N PHE A 488 -18.11 -2.84 -11.53
CA PHE A 488 -19.30 -3.48 -10.98
C PHE A 488 -18.98 -4.53 -9.90
N ALA A 489 -17.69 -4.88 -9.72
CA ALA A 489 -17.21 -5.67 -8.58
C ALA A 489 -16.95 -4.81 -7.34
N ALA A 490 -16.38 -3.62 -7.52
CA ALA A 490 -16.00 -2.70 -6.43
C ALA A 490 -17.19 -2.27 -5.54
N PRO A 491 -18.38 -1.93 -6.06
CA PRO A 491 -19.56 -1.57 -5.27
C PRO A 491 -19.94 -2.61 -4.20
N TRP A 492 -19.83 -3.88 -4.47
CA TRP A 492 -20.13 -4.96 -3.54
C TRP A 492 -19.17 -4.99 -2.35
N ILE A 493 -17.89 -4.74 -2.59
CA ILE A 493 -16.90 -4.63 -1.51
C ILE A 493 -17.13 -3.34 -0.73
N THR A 494 -17.51 -2.26 -1.40
CA THR A 494 -17.86 -0.99 -0.77
C THR A 494 -19.01 -1.16 0.22
N ARG A 495 -20.08 -1.87 -0.15
CA ARG A 495 -21.22 -2.20 0.71
C ARG A 495 -20.76 -2.98 1.96
N LYS A 496 -19.92 -4.00 1.78
CA LYS A 496 -19.39 -4.82 2.89
C LYS A 496 -18.52 -3.99 3.86
N ILE A 497 -17.64 -3.15 3.33
CA ILE A 497 -16.83 -2.23 4.14
C ILE A 497 -17.71 -1.23 4.90
N ALA A 498 -18.73 -0.67 4.24
CA ALA A 498 -19.67 0.24 4.88
C ALA A 498 -20.44 -0.46 6.01
N TYR A 499 -20.89 -1.68 5.79
CA TYR A 499 -21.54 -2.49 6.83
C TYR A 499 -20.61 -2.73 8.03
N LEU A 500 -19.38 -3.14 7.79
CA LEU A 500 -18.39 -3.40 8.86
C LEU A 500 -18.07 -2.14 9.68
N ILE A 501 -18.00 -0.98 9.03
CA ILE A 501 -17.68 0.29 9.70
C ILE A 501 -18.91 0.88 10.40
N HIS A 502 -20.02 1.03 9.70
CA HIS A 502 -21.19 1.75 10.23
C HIS A 502 -22.11 0.87 11.06
N ASN A 503 -22.40 -0.35 10.60
CA ASN A 503 -23.33 -1.25 11.30
C ASN A 503 -22.62 -2.02 12.42
N MET A 504 -21.37 -2.47 12.20
CA MET A 504 -20.62 -3.24 13.21
C MET A 504 -19.76 -2.36 14.11
N GLY A 505 -19.50 -1.10 13.74
CA GLY A 505 -18.69 -0.15 14.50
C GLY A 505 -17.20 -0.45 14.51
N PHE A 506 -16.68 -1.12 13.47
CA PHE A 506 -15.25 -1.40 13.36
C PHE A 506 -14.48 -0.21 12.79
N SER A 507 -13.19 -0.13 13.12
CA SER A 507 -12.29 0.79 12.45
C SER A 507 -12.04 0.33 11.00
N ARG A 508 -11.61 1.24 10.14
CA ARG A 508 -11.27 0.93 8.74
C ARG A 508 -10.14 -0.12 8.62
N GLU A 509 -9.19 -0.12 9.58
CA GLU A 509 -8.10 -1.10 9.62
C GLU A 509 -8.66 -2.51 9.87
N VAL A 510 -9.61 -2.65 10.81
CA VAL A 510 -10.28 -3.93 11.08
C VAL A 510 -11.16 -4.35 9.92
N ALA A 511 -11.95 -3.42 9.35
CA ALA A 511 -12.80 -3.72 8.20
C ALA A 511 -11.97 -4.22 7.01
N LYS A 512 -10.85 -3.55 6.68
CA LYS A 512 -9.91 -3.99 5.65
C LYS A 512 -9.32 -5.36 5.99
N ALA A 513 -8.89 -5.59 7.24
CA ALA A 513 -8.30 -6.87 7.65
C ALA A 513 -9.31 -8.03 7.56
N LEU A 514 -10.58 -7.81 7.89
CA LEU A 514 -11.65 -8.83 7.77
C LEU A 514 -11.92 -9.18 6.30
N ILE A 515 -11.99 -8.21 5.41
CA ILE A 515 -12.14 -8.46 3.97
C ILE A 515 -10.97 -9.28 3.43
N ILE A 516 -9.73 -8.89 3.76
CA ILE A 516 -8.54 -9.61 3.32
C ILE A 516 -8.49 -11.03 3.90
N ASP A 517 -8.74 -11.19 5.22
CA ASP A 517 -8.69 -12.51 5.89
C ASP A 517 -9.75 -13.47 5.34
N SER A 518 -10.96 -12.95 5.04
CA SER A 518 -12.05 -13.75 4.47
C SER A 518 -11.75 -14.20 3.04
N ALA A 519 -11.12 -13.35 2.23
CA ALA A 519 -10.70 -13.67 0.87
C ALA A 519 -9.55 -14.67 0.83
N ALA A 520 -8.56 -14.52 1.73
CA ALA A 520 -7.36 -15.36 1.76
C ALA A 520 -7.62 -16.82 2.15
N GLY A 521 -8.67 -17.09 2.95
CA GLY A 521 -8.97 -18.46 3.39
C GLY A 521 -7.80 -19.14 4.12
N TRP A 522 -7.65 -20.46 3.94
CA TRP A 522 -6.54 -21.28 4.43
C TRP A 522 -5.62 -21.79 3.32
N ASP A 523 -6.14 -21.94 2.12
CA ASP A 523 -5.45 -22.53 0.95
C ASP A 523 -5.24 -21.43 -0.10
N ARG A 524 -4.18 -20.66 0.08
CA ARG A 524 -3.86 -19.58 -0.84
C ARG A 524 -3.22 -20.11 -2.13
N GLN A 525 -3.75 -19.70 -3.26
CA GLN A 525 -3.15 -19.92 -4.58
C GLN A 525 -2.17 -18.79 -4.89
N ASP A 526 -0.89 -18.98 -4.54
CA ASP A 526 0.14 -17.93 -4.74
C ASP A 526 0.34 -17.55 -6.22
N ASP A 527 0.16 -18.49 -7.14
CA ASP A 527 0.36 -18.28 -8.59
C ASP A 527 -0.62 -17.27 -9.20
N MET A 528 -1.81 -17.10 -8.62
CA MET A 528 -2.83 -16.16 -9.08
C MET A 528 -2.88 -14.83 -8.30
N SER A 529 -1.98 -14.62 -7.35
CA SER A 529 -2.03 -13.45 -6.46
C SER A 529 -1.96 -12.09 -7.18
N HIS A 530 -1.35 -12.03 -8.37
CA HIS A 530 -1.33 -10.81 -9.18
C HIS A 530 -2.63 -10.58 -9.98
N SER A 531 -3.49 -11.58 -10.14
CA SER A 531 -4.76 -11.50 -10.85
C SER A 531 -5.95 -11.31 -9.90
N ILE A 532 -5.99 -12.07 -8.78
CA ILE A 532 -7.12 -12.09 -7.84
C ILE A 532 -6.78 -11.54 -6.44
N GLY A 533 -5.56 -11.09 -6.22
CA GLY A 533 -5.11 -10.58 -4.93
C GLY A 533 -5.01 -11.66 -3.86
N TYR A 534 -5.58 -11.39 -2.68
CA TYR A 534 -5.68 -12.36 -1.60
C TYR A 534 -6.73 -13.45 -1.86
N GLY A 535 -7.63 -13.24 -2.82
CA GLY A 535 -8.68 -14.18 -3.20
C GLY A 535 -10.03 -13.51 -3.43
N VAL A 536 -11.07 -14.33 -3.50
CA VAL A 536 -12.45 -13.90 -3.72
C VAL A 536 -13.17 -13.72 -2.39
N VAL A 537 -13.72 -12.53 -2.16
CA VAL A 537 -14.47 -12.22 -0.94
C VAL A 537 -15.81 -12.99 -0.92
N PRO A 538 -16.21 -13.59 0.20
CA PRO A 538 -17.50 -14.27 0.34
C PRO A 538 -18.71 -13.37 0.00
N ILE A 539 -19.77 -13.98 -0.55
CA ILE A 539 -21.00 -13.24 -0.91
C ILE A 539 -21.67 -12.70 0.34
N LYS A 540 -21.98 -13.54 1.31
CA LYS A 540 -22.68 -13.12 2.52
C LYS A 540 -21.74 -12.42 3.50
N ILE A 541 -22.17 -11.29 4.04
CA ILE A 541 -21.44 -10.59 5.11
C ILE A 541 -21.28 -11.48 6.36
N GLU A 542 -22.24 -12.37 6.58
CA GLU A 542 -22.20 -13.34 7.67
C GLU A 542 -20.95 -14.23 7.62
N ASP A 543 -20.52 -14.68 6.44
CA ASP A 543 -19.31 -15.51 6.26
C ASP A 543 -18.01 -14.75 6.57
N ILE A 544 -18.06 -13.40 6.56
CA ILE A 544 -16.95 -12.54 6.94
C ILE A 544 -16.85 -12.40 8.46
N VAL A 545 -18.01 -12.29 9.16
CA VAL A 545 -18.07 -12.00 10.59
C VAL A 545 -18.47 -13.19 11.46
N LYS A 546 -18.71 -14.35 10.87
CA LYS A 546 -18.82 -15.65 11.55
C LYS A 546 -17.76 -16.62 11.05
N SER A 547 -17.46 -17.63 11.80
CA SER A 547 -16.49 -18.68 11.44
C SER A 547 -17.08 -20.09 11.64
N PRO A 548 -16.55 -21.13 10.99
CA PRO A 548 -16.88 -22.52 11.26
C PRO A 548 -16.77 -22.87 12.75
N ASN A 549 -17.49 -23.90 13.18
CA ASN A 549 -17.49 -24.32 14.60
C ASN A 549 -16.11 -24.77 15.11
N ASP A 550 -15.25 -25.23 14.22
CA ASP A 550 -13.87 -25.62 14.53
C ASP A 550 -12.88 -24.43 14.49
N GLU A 551 -13.37 -23.22 14.26
CA GLU A 551 -12.54 -22.02 14.23
C GLU A 551 -12.90 -21.04 15.35
N ILE A 552 -11.86 -20.46 15.93
CA ILE A 552 -11.94 -19.33 16.86
C ILE A 552 -11.36 -18.13 16.12
N ARG A 553 -12.22 -17.19 15.70
CA ARG A 553 -11.80 -15.96 15.04
C ARG A 553 -11.97 -14.78 15.98
N PHE A 554 -10.94 -13.99 16.14
CA PHE A 554 -10.99 -12.78 16.96
C PHE A 554 -10.26 -11.62 16.34
N ILE A 555 -10.74 -10.42 16.68
CA ILE A 555 -10.15 -9.17 16.25
C ILE A 555 -9.48 -8.46 17.43
N MET A 556 -8.40 -7.75 17.11
CA MET A 556 -7.69 -6.88 18.05
C MET A 556 -7.39 -5.55 17.35
N THR A 557 -7.43 -4.48 18.09
CA THR A 557 -7.03 -3.15 17.65
C THR A 557 -6.02 -2.58 18.60
N GLY A 558 -5.16 -1.73 18.11
CA GLY A 558 -4.17 -1.04 18.92
C GLY A 558 -3.50 0.05 18.10
N VAL A 559 -2.53 0.67 18.74
CA VAL A 559 -1.67 1.67 18.15
C VAL A 559 -0.24 1.22 18.34
N VAL A 560 0.55 1.25 17.28
CA VAL A 560 1.97 0.88 17.42
C VAL A 560 2.77 2.05 17.93
N GLU A 561 3.62 1.74 18.91
CA GLU A 561 4.69 2.61 19.36
C GLU A 561 6.01 2.32 18.62
N LYS A 562 7.01 3.12 18.90
CA LYS A 562 8.34 2.97 18.30
C LYS A 562 8.93 1.61 18.60
N TYR A 563 9.30 0.87 17.56
CA TYR A 563 10.03 -0.37 17.49
C TYR A 563 9.20 -1.63 17.68
N GLU A 564 8.62 -1.92 18.86
CA GLU A 564 7.87 -3.16 19.09
C GLU A 564 6.69 -2.92 20.02
N THR A 565 5.51 -3.35 19.59
CA THR A 565 4.27 -3.39 20.39
C THR A 565 3.85 -4.84 20.51
N TYR A 566 3.67 -5.37 21.72
CA TYR A 566 3.47 -6.80 21.92
C TYR A 566 2.52 -7.14 23.09
N THR A 567 1.98 -8.35 23.04
CA THR A 567 1.36 -9.02 24.18
C THR A 567 1.73 -10.50 24.18
N TYR A 568 2.07 -11.04 25.32
CA TYR A 568 2.40 -12.45 25.52
C TYR A 568 1.32 -13.19 26.31
N ASN A 569 0.13 -12.63 26.37
CA ASN A 569 -0.96 -13.10 27.23
C ASN A 569 -2.18 -13.62 26.47
N ILE A 570 -2.02 -14.17 25.27
CA ILE A 570 -3.12 -14.77 24.52
C ILE A 570 -3.21 -16.25 24.88
N PRO A 571 -4.21 -16.68 25.71
CA PRO A 571 -4.35 -18.07 26.05
C PRO A 571 -4.93 -18.87 24.89
N VAL A 572 -4.37 -20.05 24.62
CA VAL A 572 -4.91 -20.96 23.61
C VAL A 572 -5.30 -22.28 24.28
N PRO A 573 -6.52 -22.80 24.03
CA PRO A 573 -6.99 -24.03 24.68
C PRO A 573 -6.02 -25.20 24.53
N VAL A 574 -5.90 -26.00 25.59
CA VAL A 574 -5.00 -27.14 25.67
C VAL A 574 -5.80 -28.44 25.77
N SER A 575 -5.35 -29.49 25.10
CA SER A 575 -5.85 -30.84 25.22
C SER A 575 -4.69 -31.81 25.39
N ASN A 576 -4.63 -32.54 26.51
CA ASN A 576 -3.55 -33.47 26.83
C ASN A 576 -2.14 -32.85 26.67
N ASP A 577 -1.91 -31.69 27.27
CA ASP A 577 -0.68 -30.90 27.21
C ASP A 577 -0.24 -30.47 25.77
N LYS A 578 -1.15 -30.52 24.83
CA LYS A 578 -0.95 -30.09 23.44
C LYS A 578 -1.99 -29.05 23.01
N GLN A 579 -1.62 -28.28 22.03
CA GLN A 579 -2.49 -27.26 21.41
C GLN A 579 -2.79 -27.66 19.97
N PRO A 580 -3.99 -28.24 19.70
CA PRO A 580 -4.34 -28.80 18.40
C PRO A 580 -4.89 -27.71 17.44
N PHE A 581 -4.10 -26.66 17.19
CA PHE A 581 -4.55 -25.55 16.35
C PHE A 581 -3.56 -25.23 15.23
N PHE A 582 -4.13 -25.02 14.02
CA PHE A 582 -3.51 -24.20 12.99
C PHE A 582 -3.84 -22.74 13.27
N ALA A 583 -2.98 -21.83 12.82
CA ALA A 583 -3.16 -20.41 13.06
C ALA A 583 -2.91 -19.59 11.78
N LYS A 584 -3.68 -18.51 11.63
CA LYS A 584 -3.41 -17.46 10.67
C LYS A 584 -3.67 -16.09 11.30
N ALA A 585 -3.02 -15.06 10.78
CA ALA A 585 -3.22 -13.70 11.23
C ALA A 585 -3.11 -12.71 10.06
N THR A 586 -4.01 -11.73 10.04
CA THR A 586 -4.07 -10.68 9.03
C THR A 586 -4.02 -9.32 9.71
N LEU A 587 -2.96 -8.56 9.45
CA LEU A 587 -2.72 -7.20 9.95
C LEU A 587 -2.91 -6.21 8.81
N CYS A 588 -3.70 -5.16 9.04
CA CYS A 588 -3.84 -4.02 8.14
C CYS A 588 -3.60 -2.69 8.86
N TYR A 589 -2.97 -1.77 8.17
CA TYR A 589 -2.69 -0.40 8.62
C TYR A 589 -2.60 0.55 7.43
N PHE A 590 -2.60 1.86 7.69
CA PHE A 590 -2.57 2.90 6.67
C PHE A 590 -1.30 3.74 6.84
N PRO A 591 -0.16 3.35 6.25
CA PRO A 591 1.07 4.11 6.34
C PRO A 591 0.96 5.42 5.57
N ARG A 592 1.76 6.40 5.97
CA ARG A 592 1.99 7.56 5.13
C ARG A 592 2.76 7.14 3.90
N CYS A 593 2.38 7.74 2.79
CA CYS A 593 2.95 7.48 1.50
C CYS A 593 3.58 8.76 0.92
N SER A 594 4.69 8.62 0.22
CA SER A 594 5.38 9.75 -0.40
C SER A 594 5.73 9.41 -1.84
N ARG A 595 5.00 10.00 -2.79
CA ARG A 595 5.19 9.80 -4.22
C ARG A 595 6.62 10.12 -4.66
N ASN A 596 7.21 11.18 -4.09
CA ASN A 596 8.57 11.61 -4.41
C ASN A 596 9.64 10.57 -4.03
N GLN A 597 9.32 9.58 -3.20
CA GLN A 597 10.24 8.50 -2.83
C GLN A 597 10.21 7.33 -3.82
N GLY A 598 9.43 7.41 -4.90
CA GLY A 598 9.38 6.38 -5.95
C GLY A 598 9.12 4.98 -5.38
N VAL A 599 10.02 4.03 -5.63
CA VAL A 599 9.90 2.63 -5.15
C VAL A 599 9.98 2.48 -3.62
N ASP A 600 10.38 3.51 -2.90
CA ASP A 600 10.35 3.57 -1.44
C ASP A 600 9.12 4.32 -0.91
N TYR A 601 8.00 4.14 -1.55
CA TYR A 601 6.75 4.91 -1.43
C TYR A 601 6.17 4.99 -0.02
N THR A 602 6.12 3.86 0.71
CA THR A 602 5.63 3.82 2.10
C THR A 602 6.74 4.20 3.08
N ASP A 603 6.42 4.96 4.12
CA ASP A 603 7.41 5.38 5.11
C ASP A 603 7.60 4.38 6.26
N THR A 604 6.60 3.57 6.56
CA THR A 604 6.57 2.68 7.71
C THR A 604 6.23 1.26 7.30
N GLU A 605 6.88 0.30 7.94
CA GLU A 605 6.53 -1.13 7.91
C GLU A 605 6.15 -1.61 9.29
N MET A 606 5.10 -2.42 9.36
CA MET A 606 4.76 -3.25 10.50
C MET A 606 4.95 -4.71 10.12
N ASP A 607 5.80 -5.42 10.84
CA ASP A 607 5.98 -6.87 10.69
C ASP A 607 5.33 -7.60 11.85
N ILE A 608 4.44 -8.57 11.55
CA ILE A 608 3.67 -9.30 12.55
C ILE A 608 4.35 -10.62 12.90
N HIS A 609 4.43 -10.92 14.18
CA HIS A 609 4.90 -12.19 14.73
C HIS A 609 3.82 -12.75 15.64
N PHE A 610 3.39 -13.98 15.38
CA PHE A 610 2.35 -14.65 16.17
C PHE A 610 2.68 -16.14 16.36
N GLY A 611 2.53 -16.64 17.59
CA GLY A 611 2.80 -18.04 17.87
C GLY A 611 2.97 -18.36 19.35
N ARG A 612 3.42 -19.59 19.62
CA ARG A 612 3.62 -20.09 21.00
C ARG A 612 4.77 -19.37 21.68
N ILE A 613 4.63 -19.09 22.97
CA ILE A 613 5.68 -18.47 23.78
C ILE A 613 6.56 -19.56 24.38
N LYS A 614 7.88 -19.42 24.19
CA LYS A 614 8.91 -20.26 24.81
C LYS A 614 9.86 -19.40 25.65
N GLU A 615 10.02 -19.75 26.90
CA GLU A 615 11.03 -19.15 27.75
C GLU A 615 12.42 -19.70 27.42
N THR A 616 13.39 -18.84 27.31
CA THR A 616 14.79 -19.17 27.02
C THR A 616 15.68 -18.38 27.97
N PRO A 617 16.96 -18.80 28.17
CA PRO A 617 17.92 -18.03 28.98
C PRO A 617 18.11 -16.57 28.52
N LYS A 618 17.77 -16.28 27.26
CA LYS A 618 17.84 -14.93 26.68
C LYS A 618 16.53 -14.13 26.80
N GLY A 619 15.51 -14.70 27.45
CA GLY A 619 14.18 -14.10 27.59
C GLY A 619 13.09 -14.86 26.84
N VAL A 620 11.92 -14.26 26.76
CA VAL A 620 10.74 -14.83 26.09
C VAL A 620 10.90 -14.74 24.57
N GLN A 621 10.62 -15.83 23.87
CA GLN A 621 10.63 -15.92 22.41
C GLN A 621 9.29 -16.44 21.89
N ILE A 622 8.81 -15.86 20.77
CA ILE A 622 7.69 -16.42 20.02
C ILE A 622 8.19 -17.52 19.08
N VAL A 623 7.62 -18.72 19.19
CA VAL A 623 7.76 -19.76 18.16
C VAL A 623 6.77 -19.43 17.07
N ASP A 624 7.24 -18.64 16.14
CA ASP A 624 6.47 -17.86 15.18
C ASP A 624 5.91 -18.70 14.04
N ILE A 625 4.72 -18.34 13.55
CA ILE A 625 4.17 -18.84 12.29
C ILE A 625 4.61 -17.99 11.08
N ASN A 626 5.16 -16.79 11.31
CA ASN A 626 5.76 -15.98 10.27
C ASN A 626 7.12 -16.54 9.86
N GLU A 627 7.29 -16.84 8.59
CA GLU A 627 8.55 -17.34 8.02
C GLU A 627 9.62 -16.25 7.85
N ASN A 628 9.25 -14.98 8.04
CA ASN A 628 10.18 -13.84 7.97
C ASN A 628 11.05 -13.74 9.23
N ILE A 629 12.19 -14.40 9.22
CA ILE A 629 13.14 -14.43 10.34
C ILE A 629 14.29 -13.42 10.21
N GLN A 630 14.21 -12.49 9.26
CA GLN A 630 15.32 -11.58 8.92
C GLN A 630 15.87 -10.76 10.10
N ASP A 631 15.06 -10.47 11.12
CA ASP A 631 15.43 -9.58 12.22
C ASP A 631 15.94 -10.26 13.47
N GLU A 632 15.74 -11.56 13.62
CA GLU A 632 15.90 -12.19 14.94
C GLU A 632 17.31 -12.71 15.24
N ARG A 633 18.17 -12.94 14.25
CA ARG A 633 19.43 -13.65 14.48
C ARG A 633 20.68 -13.11 13.78
N GLY A 634 20.59 -12.01 13.01
CA GLY A 634 21.72 -11.56 12.18
C GLY A 634 22.18 -12.61 11.15
N GLN A 635 21.38 -13.65 10.95
CA GLN A 635 21.60 -14.61 9.87
C GLN A 635 21.12 -13.97 8.57
N VAL A 636 22.03 -13.86 7.64
CA VAL A 636 21.81 -13.36 6.29
C VAL A 636 20.93 -14.37 5.55
N GLY A 637 19.61 -14.28 5.75
CA GLY A 637 18.68 -15.16 5.05
C GLY A 637 18.42 -14.66 3.63
N VAL A 638 17.90 -13.44 3.49
CA VAL A 638 17.40 -12.92 2.21
C VAL A 638 17.75 -11.44 2.07
N TYR A 639 18.28 -11.05 0.90
CA TYR A 639 18.52 -9.64 0.56
C TYR A 639 17.22 -8.83 0.47
N GLU A 640 17.31 -7.50 0.56
CA GLU A 640 16.16 -6.59 0.59
C GLU A 640 15.21 -6.78 -0.60
N GLY A 641 15.73 -6.94 -1.83
CA GLY A 641 14.92 -7.12 -3.02
C GLY A 641 14.01 -8.37 -2.94
N PRO A 642 14.58 -9.57 -2.83
CA PRO A 642 13.79 -10.79 -2.59
C PRO A 642 12.88 -10.72 -1.37
N ALA A 643 13.31 -10.08 -0.27
CA ALA A 643 12.50 -9.95 0.94
C ALA A 643 11.23 -9.11 0.71
N ARG A 644 11.28 -8.11 -0.17
CA ARG A 644 10.10 -7.32 -0.53
C ARG A 644 9.01 -8.18 -1.17
N ASN A 645 9.38 -9.12 -2.01
CA ASN A 645 8.45 -10.04 -2.67
C ASN A 645 7.99 -11.18 -1.73
N LEU A 646 8.93 -11.89 -1.10
CA LEU A 646 8.63 -13.07 -0.30
C LEU A 646 7.84 -12.76 0.97
N TYR A 647 8.18 -11.67 1.66
CA TYR A 647 7.59 -11.31 2.96
C TYR A 647 6.74 -10.05 2.90
N ARG A 648 6.42 -9.57 1.69
CA ARG A 648 5.66 -8.32 1.47
C ARG A 648 6.21 -7.16 2.31
N LYS A 649 7.53 -7.04 2.34
CA LYS A 649 8.20 -5.99 3.11
C LYS A 649 7.80 -4.61 2.59
N TRP A 650 7.44 -3.71 3.51
CA TRP A 650 6.90 -2.37 3.26
C TRP A 650 5.46 -2.31 2.75
N ASP A 651 4.78 -3.45 2.59
CA ASP A 651 3.35 -3.51 2.32
C ASP A 651 2.53 -3.23 3.59
N ASN A 652 1.35 -2.66 3.42
CA ASN A 652 0.43 -2.28 4.50
C ASN A 652 -0.58 -3.39 4.85
N ILE A 653 -0.45 -4.54 4.23
CA ILE A 653 -1.20 -5.75 4.53
C ILE A 653 -0.21 -6.87 4.83
N LYS A 654 -0.31 -7.46 6.02
CA LYS A 654 0.48 -8.63 6.42
C LYS A 654 -0.45 -9.79 6.69
N HIS A 655 -0.36 -10.82 5.88
CA HIS A 655 -1.09 -12.07 6.08
C HIS A 655 -0.11 -13.21 6.28
N ILE A 656 -0.16 -13.85 7.44
CA ILE A 656 0.64 -15.02 7.79
C ILE A 656 -0.30 -16.19 8.08
N SER A 657 -0.02 -17.37 7.55
CA SER A 657 -0.88 -18.53 7.68
C SER A 657 -0.05 -19.81 7.69
N GLU A 658 -0.38 -20.72 8.59
CA GLU A 658 0.12 -22.08 8.52
C GLU A 658 -0.63 -22.85 7.42
N LYS A 659 0.06 -23.72 6.71
CA LYS A 659 -0.57 -24.65 5.76
C LYS A 659 -1.35 -25.71 6.54
N VAL A 660 -2.62 -25.87 6.20
CA VAL A 660 -3.44 -26.98 6.72
C VAL A 660 -2.92 -28.29 6.13
N LYS A 661 -2.40 -29.17 6.98
CA LYS A 661 -1.81 -30.45 6.56
C LYS A 661 -2.78 -31.59 6.82
N GLU A 662 -2.82 -32.59 5.96
CA GLU A 662 -3.59 -33.83 6.17
C GLU A 662 -3.15 -34.55 7.45
N ARG A 663 -1.83 -34.66 7.68
CA ARG A 663 -1.28 -35.19 8.92
C ARG A 663 -1.38 -34.16 10.03
N LYS A 664 -2.34 -34.33 10.91
CA LYS A 664 -2.63 -33.45 12.04
C LYS A 664 -1.75 -33.79 13.23
N ILE A 665 -0.77 -32.95 13.53
CA ILE A 665 0.15 -33.13 14.67
C ILE A 665 -0.06 -31.94 15.63
N PRO A 666 -0.72 -32.16 16.78
CA PRO A 666 -0.90 -31.12 17.79
C PRO A 666 0.43 -30.60 18.32
N LYS A 667 0.51 -29.28 18.48
CA LYS A 667 1.71 -28.60 18.96
C LYS A 667 1.90 -28.80 20.44
N MET A 668 3.14 -29.00 20.87
CA MET A 668 3.47 -29.08 22.30
C MET A 668 3.18 -27.73 22.97
N LYS A 669 2.55 -27.80 24.14
CA LYS A 669 2.37 -26.62 25.00
C LYS A 669 3.70 -26.23 25.62
N TYR A 670 4.02 -24.95 25.67
CA TYR A 670 5.12 -24.42 26.47
C TYR A 670 4.57 -23.68 27.69
N GLY A 671 5.20 -23.85 28.86
CA GLY A 671 4.80 -23.16 30.07
C GLY A 671 3.31 -23.28 30.38
N ILE A 672 2.63 -22.15 30.58
CA ILE A 672 1.18 -22.09 30.87
C ILE A 672 0.29 -22.16 29.63
N GLY A 673 0.88 -22.29 28.41
CA GLY A 673 0.15 -22.45 27.16
C GLY A 673 -0.26 -21.16 26.48
N ASN A 674 0.30 -20.01 26.84
CA ASN A 674 0.03 -18.75 26.16
C ASN A 674 0.72 -18.67 24.80
N TRP A 675 0.09 -17.91 23.89
CA TRP A 675 0.68 -17.46 22.65
C TRP A 675 1.01 -15.98 22.76
N GLY A 676 1.97 -15.55 21.95
CA GLY A 676 2.40 -14.17 21.87
C GLY A 676 2.09 -13.57 20.52
N LEU A 677 1.80 -12.29 20.56
CA LEU A 677 1.68 -11.39 19.42
C LEU A 677 2.73 -10.30 19.58
N SER A 678 3.49 -10.01 18.53
CA SER A 678 4.41 -8.88 18.48
C SER A 678 4.33 -8.22 17.11
N ILE A 679 4.26 -6.90 17.08
CA ILE A 679 4.29 -6.07 15.89
C ILE A 679 5.55 -5.23 15.94
N LYS A 680 6.49 -5.49 15.02
CA LYS A 680 7.75 -4.74 14.92
C LYS A 680 7.62 -3.66 13.87
N THR A 681 7.92 -2.44 14.27
CA THR A 681 7.80 -1.26 13.40
C THR A 681 9.17 -0.81 12.91
N LYS A 682 9.27 -0.51 11.61
CA LYS A 682 10.45 0.07 10.97
C LYS A 682 10.06 1.30 10.19
N GLU A 683 10.88 2.34 10.27
CA GLU A 683 10.70 3.59 9.53
C GLU A 683 11.76 3.69 8.42
N ARG A 684 11.35 4.13 7.23
CA ARG A 684 12.20 4.28 6.04
C ARG A 684 12.73 5.70 5.86
N LEU A 685 11.92 6.69 6.21
CA LEU A 685 12.23 8.10 6.07
C LEU A 685 12.76 8.69 7.38
N THR A 686 13.48 9.83 7.29
CA THR A 686 14.15 10.47 8.43
C THR A 686 13.21 11.26 9.33
N LYS A 687 12.02 11.64 8.86
CA LYS A 687 11.03 12.29 9.72
C LYS A 687 10.47 11.25 10.68
N LYS A 688 10.79 11.39 11.96
CA LYS A 688 10.13 10.61 13.01
C LYS A 688 8.64 10.86 12.94
N ILE A 689 7.88 9.78 12.87
CA ILE A 689 6.43 9.85 12.97
C ILE A 689 6.12 10.17 14.42
N ASP A 690 5.69 11.41 14.67
CA ASP A 690 5.22 11.83 16.02
C ASP A 690 3.76 11.37 16.27
N LYS A 691 3.13 10.71 15.30
CA LYS A 691 1.76 10.22 15.41
C LYS A 691 1.74 8.70 15.58
N GLU A 692 1.01 8.28 16.56
CA GLU A 692 0.58 6.91 16.76
C GLU A 692 -0.08 6.37 15.49
N MET A 693 0.25 5.14 15.07
CA MET A 693 -0.32 4.51 13.89
C MET A 693 -1.25 3.38 14.31
N PRO A 694 -2.57 3.53 14.05
CA PRO A 694 -3.54 2.49 14.33
C PRO A 694 -3.34 1.25 13.45
N PHE A 695 -3.68 0.09 14.00
CA PHE A 695 -3.75 -1.16 13.26
C PHE A 695 -5.01 -1.95 13.57
N GLY A 696 -5.46 -2.74 12.61
CA GLY A 696 -6.49 -3.76 12.75
C GLY A 696 -5.91 -5.14 12.50
N LEU A 697 -6.24 -6.07 13.37
CA LEU A 697 -5.73 -7.43 13.35
C LEU A 697 -6.88 -8.42 13.45
N VAL A 698 -6.87 -9.42 12.57
CA VAL A 698 -7.73 -10.60 12.61
C VAL A 698 -6.86 -11.83 12.85
N ILE A 699 -7.16 -12.60 13.87
CA ILE A 699 -6.50 -13.87 14.16
C ILE A 699 -7.52 -15.00 14.09
N THR A 700 -7.19 -16.10 13.42
CA THR A 700 -8.00 -17.31 13.36
C THR A 700 -7.18 -18.50 13.84
N LEU A 701 -7.74 -19.23 14.79
CA LEU A 701 -7.24 -20.52 15.29
C LEU A 701 -8.19 -21.60 14.81
N LYS A 702 -7.72 -22.54 13.97
CA LYS A 702 -8.52 -23.68 13.47
C LYS A 702 -8.17 -24.94 14.24
N GLU A 703 -9.15 -25.52 14.91
CA GLU A 703 -8.96 -26.75 15.66
C GLU A 703 -8.76 -27.93 14.71
N MET A 704 -7.71 -28.74 14.95
CA MET A 704 -7.26 -29.76 14.02
C MET A 704 -8.22 -30.94 13.86
N PHE A 705 -9.04 -31.23 14.87
CA PHE A 705 -9.94 -32.40 14.93
C PHE A 705 -11.42 -32.03 14.81
N GLY A 706 -11.72 -30.78 14.50
CA GLY A 706 -13.10 -30.32 14.27
C GLY A 706 -13.88 -30.00 15.55
N GLN A 707 -13.23 -29.86 16.70
CA GLN A 707 -13.91 -29.57 17.96
C GLN A 707 -14.16 -28.06 18.12
N ASN A 708 -15.34 -27.70 18.60
CA ASN A 708 -15.63 -26.31 18.97
C ASN A 708 -15.01 -26.01 20.35
N ARG A 709 -14.05 -25.09 20.38
CA ARG A 709 -13.32 -24.66 21.59
C ARG A 709 -13.52 -23.19 21.94
N ILE A 710 -14.54 -22.52 21.35
CA ILE A 710 -14.71 -21.09 21.52
C ILE A 710 -15.01 -20.72 22.98
N ASP A 711 -15.85 -21.50 23.67
CA ASP A 711 -16.21 -21.21 25.06
C ASP A 711 -15.03 -21.42 26.02
N ASP A 712 -14.20 -22.43 25.76
CA ASP A 712 -12.95 -22.64 26.50
C ASP A 712 -12.01 -21.45 26.31
N PHE A 713 -11.88 -20.98 25.07
CA PHE A 713 -11.04 -19.82 24.75
C PHE A 713 -11.55 -18.55 25.46
N ILE A 714 -12.85 -18.28 25.43
CA ILE A 714 -13.44 -17.11 26.09
C ILE A 714 -13.18 -17.15 27.60
N LYS A 715 -13.42 -18.28 28.26
CA LYS A 715 -13.17 -18.45 29.70
C LYS A 715 -11.69 -18.21 30.04
N LEU A 716 -10.79 -18.74 29.23
CA LEU A 716 -9.35 -18.55 29.43
C LEU A 716 -8.94 -17.07 29.22
N CYS A 717 -9.47 -16.40 28.23
CA CYS A 717 -9.22 -14.97 27.98
C CYS A 717 -9.69 -14.12 29.16
N MET A 718 -10.90 -14.34 29.63
CA MET A 718 -11.45 -13.62 30.80
C MET A 718 -10.61 -13.87 32.07
N ALA A 719 -10.19 -15.12 32.31
CA ALA A 719 -9.32 -15.45 33.42
C ALA A 719 -7.93 -14.80 33.34
N ARG A 720 -7.52 -14.35 32.15
CA ARG A 720 -6.25 -13.62 31.89
C ARG A 720 -6.41 -12.10 31.83
N GLY A 721 -7.59 -11.58 32.13
CA GLY A 721 -7.87 -10.15 32.16
C GLY A 721 -8.26 -9.53 30.81
N TRP A 722 -8.56 -10.35 29.79
CA TRP A 722 -9.09 -9.84 28.54
C TRP A 722 -10.58 -9.53 28.67
N ILE A 723 -11.01 -8.39 28.12
CA ILE A 723 -12.41 -8.12 27.86
C ILE A 723 -12.76 -8.78 26.54
N VAL A 724 -13.70 -9.72 26.56
CA VAL A 724 -14.13 -10.46 25.37
C VAL A 724 -15.55 -10.07 25.03
N ASN A 725 -15.74 -9.44 23.89
CA ASN A 725 -17.05 -9.15 23.33
C ASN A 725 -17.35 -10.15 22.21
N ARG A 726 -18.45 -10.88 22.31
CA ARG A 726 -19.03 -11.59 21.16
C ARG A 726 -19.71 -10.57 20.28
N ILE A 727 -19.39 -10.58 18.99
CA ILE A 727 -20.00 -9.69 18.03
C ILE A 727 -21.15 -10.46 17.38
N ASP A 728 -22.37 -10.13 17.81
CA ASP A 728 -23.58 -10.81 17.37
C ASP A 728 -24.29 -9.96 16.32
N ILE A 729 -24.53 -10.56 15.16
CA ILE A 729 -25.24 -9.94 14.04
C ILE A 729 -26.75 -10.09 14.26
N ASP A 730 -27.18 -11.20 14.89
CA ASP A 730 -28.59 -11.60 14.93
C ASP A 730 -29.46 -10.57 15.65
N HIS A 731 -28.93 -9.90 16.68
CA HIS A 731 -29.67 -8.85 17.38
C HIS A 731 -29.90 -7.55 16.58
N ARG A 732 -29.11 -7.29 15.57
CA ARG A 732 -29.23 -6.07 14.75
C ARG A 732 -30.03 -6.32 13.48
N ILE A 733 -29.90 -7.48 12.86
CA ILE A 733 -30.70 -7.89 11.70
C ILE A 733 -32.17 -8.05 12.12
N ASP A 734 -32.48 -8.64 13.30
CA ASP A 734 -33.85 -8.77 13.82
C ASP A 734 -34.52 -7.43 14.11
N VAL A 735 -33.76 -6.39 14.49
CA VAL A 735 -34.32 -5.05 14.69
C VAL A 735 -34.70 -4.41 13.35
N TYR A 736 -33.89 -4.62 12.29
CA TYR A 736 -34.20 -4.11 10.95
C TYR A 736 -35.34 -4.89 10.29
N ASN A 737 -35.36 -6.21 10.36
CA ASN A 737 -36.45 -7.05 9.84
C ASN A 737 -37.76 -6.80 10.58
N LYS A 738 -37.74 -6.60 11.89
CA LYS A 738 -38.94 -6.21 12.66
C LYS A 738 -39.43 -4.82 12.31
N ALA A 739 -38.56 -3.87 12.03
CA ALA A 739 -38.94 -2.54 11.56
C ALA A 739 -39.58 -2.58 10.15
N GLU A 740 -39.17 -3.48 9.30
CA GLU A 740 -39.79 -3.71 7.98
C GLU A 740 -41.16 -4.41 8.10
N GLU A 741 -41.33 -5.34 9.07
CA GLU A 741 -42.62 -5.99 9.33
C GLU A 741 -43.64 -5.07 9.99
N GLU A 742 -43.27 -4.14 10.87
CA GLU A 742 -44.15 -3.17 11.51
C GLU A 742 -44.68 -2.08 10.56
N VAL A 743 -44.08 -1.84 9.43
CA VAL A 743 -44.53 -0.84 8.43
C VAL A 743 -45.60 -1.40 7.47
N HIS A 744 -45.90 -2.71 7.51
CA HIS A 744 -46.91 -3.33 6.65
C HIS A 744 -48.30 -3.47 7.26
N PHE A 745 -48.57 -2.87 8.43
CA PHE A 745 -49.88 -2.87 9.06
C PHE A 745 -50.33 -1.45 9.41
N ASP A 746 -50.80 -0.70 8.37
CA ASP A 746 -51.91 0.27 8.49
C ASP A 746 -52.44 0.64 7.09
#